data_38c3bdba74f2fc7138e373c5e5489098
#
_entry.id   38c3bdba74f2fc7138e373c5e5489098
#
_cell.length_a   1.000
_cell.length_b   1.000
_cell.length_c   1.000
_cell.angle_alpha   90.00
_cell.angle_beta   90.00
_cell.angle_gamma   90.00
#
_symmetry.space_group_name_H-M   'P 1'
#
loop_
_entity.id
_entity.type
_entity.pdbx_description
1 polymer ?
#
loop_
_entity_poly.entity_id
_entity_poly.type
_entity_poly.pdbx_seq_one_letter_code
_entity_poly.pdbx_strand_id
1 'polypeptide(L)'
;MQGSASSWDNGDRGQDEHPPSDAIATSRDLADALPPPPAAAAPPVVVAHAEATATFAEAEYDGYFLYARNEMVEGYEPEYLRTLLKSLLGIAVMLKRTLVLPEALCRCRDMVNLTDCEGEPAPYFDCPLRVALDGAAWKATKLVPAIKPPRFLAGPPSKLPEVVRCSHLRVLLPDGMDDSEISFALRQYSTVRWLEISSASKAFCGWDTRMPGNAERMRSFTAESNKLVGVAGKGPVSLFECTHYRGGTGEVLQFTNLGCNEKHLVSAAHERLPASIRERPKGTDIMVTFATGSVATMASNWVATVRKAGVAEVLIGALDQSMMDVCEKDGIPCILIEGGEITKQLAQRSAGNVRSDPKLYPKMSVLKVGFYNELLSFGYNVWACDADAVFVNDPRAMMREYPWDQADIAIATDCIDVPSDNRYPLLHCDFNTGLVYMRSRPEVIEFTERWRETIANAKETRIRDQAAFNMMTKLRPLEPLKSKDGKTVPRLFSCSNGGDGKIKIGVLPLSRYLNGHTFFVQHAHTLPKAEPPLSVHMTYQFAEGSSFAHGKRQRLREAGLWLVDDDAYYNGKYLALSDAAATLAVEPMGPNVDSRDAVKKHLAEQRHRINQLRPLLGIAKALGRALILPRMLCYCDFMWKEMQNCRVGGAESMRLPFDCPMDHVLDTPKWFENELGVGVREPSFLKNLAAARPAFAANVTSSIAKVSLRMTPLNDEGVIAALKPHEDARIIELSDARGTFCGFKDAATNGLFERETKVMLHYHRTPFCMMEGSNNAPLFSQCCSPRKPGDKFFPCVNGFDPPDALPACK
;
A
#
# COMPACT_ATOMS: atom_id res chain seq x y z
N MET A 1 -43.38 1.17 39.75
CA MET A 1 -42.13 1.56 40.32
C MET A 1 -41.13 1.42 39.19
N GLN A 2 -40.91 2.49 38.54
CA GLN A 2 -39.73 3.13 38.00
C GLN A 2 -38.60 2.16 37.59
N GLY A 3 -38.47 1.96 36.29
CA GLY A 3 -37.32 1.40 35.62
C GLY A 3 -36.85 2.43 34.59
N SER A 4 -35.62 2.85 34.72
CA SER A 4 -34.94 3.85 33.95
C SER A 4 -34.64 3.36 32.53
N ALA A 5 -35.09 4.08 31.52
CA ALA A 5 -34.65 3.95 30.15
C ALA A 5 -33.24 4.53 30.01
N SER A 6 -32.28 3.71 29.65
CA SER A 6 -30.98 4.19 29.19
C SER A 6 -31.08 4.52 27.70
N SER A 7 -30.97 5.79 27.40
CA SER A 7 -30.77 6.32 26.05
C SER A 7 -29.48 5.78 25.44
N TRP A 8 -29.59 5.05 24.34
CA TRP A 8 -28.46 4.77 23.45
C TRP A 8 -28.22 6.02 22.60
N ASP A 9 -27.24 6.73 23.01
CA ASP A 9 -26.68 7.84 22.25
C ASP A 9 -26.11 7.24 20.95
N ASN A 10 -26.64 7.71 19.82
CA ASN A 10 -26.09 7.40 18.51
C ASN A 10 -24.74 8.10 18.37
N GLY A 11 -23.70 7.44 18.84
CA GLY A 11 -22.34 7.81 18.55
C GLY A 11 -22.15 7.84 17.03
N ASP A 12 -21.84 9.01 16.60
CA ASP A 12 -21.36 9.45 15.31
C ASP A 12 -20.62 8.33 14.57
N ARG A 13 -21.27 7.70 13.59
CA ARG A 13 -20.60 6.87 12.60
C ARG A 13 -19.80 7.83 11.76
N GLY A 14 -18.54 7.99 12.11
CA GLY A 14 -17.56 8.60 11.25
C GLY A 14 -17.71 7.96 9.87
N GLN A 15 -18.24 8.70 8.93
CA GLN A 15 -18.17 8.37 7.53
C GLN A 15 -16.68 8.23 7.22
N ASP A 16 -16.21 7.00 6.91
CA ASP A 16 -14.94 6.80 6.24
C ASP A 16 -15.05 7.47 4.88
N GLU A 17 -14.97 8.81 4.90
CA GLU A 17 -14.62 9.55 3.74
C GLU A 17 -13.23 9.07 3.33
N HIS A 18 -13.18 8.28 2.25
CA HIS A 18 -12.00 8.45 1.42
C HIS A 18 -11.85 9.96 1.27
N PRO A 19 -10.73 10.53 1.67
CA PRO A 19 -10.51 11.89 1.30
C PRO A 19 -10.76 11.92 -0.21
N PRO A 20 -11.56 12.83 -0.74
CA PRO A 20 -11.56 13.12 -2.14
C PRO A 20 -10.07 13.15 -2.51
N SER A 21 -9.71 12.58 -3.65
CA SER A 21 -8.34 12.71 -4.18
C SER A 21 -8.04 14.18 -4.01
N ASP A 22 -7.35 14.47 -2.92
CA ASP A 22 -7.47 15.75 -2.21
C ASP A 22 -7.35 16.85 -3.21
N ALA A 23 -8.15 17.86 -3.02
CA ALA A 23 -7.85 19.14 -3.62
C ALA A 23 -6.33 19.24 -3.60
N ILE A 24 -5.73 18.97 -4.74
CA ILE A 24 -4.31 18.90 -4.92
C ILE A 24 -3.82 20.24 -4.40
N ALA A 25 -3.19 20.25 -3.22
CA ALA A 25 -2.36 21.37 -2.88
C ALA A 25 -1.52 21.58 -4.13
N THR A 26 -1.67 22.73 -4.76
CA THR A 26 -0.94 22.99 -5.99
C THR A 26 0.53 22.76 -5.68
N SER A 27 1.35 22.43 -6.65
CA SER A 27 2.79 22.19 -6.47
C SER A 27 3.50 23.30 -5.66
N ARG A 28 2.86 24.48 -5.50
CA ARG A 28 3.30 25.55 -4.63
C ARG A 28 3.01 25.31 -3.15
N ASP A 29 1.83 24.79 -2.82
CA ASP A 29 1.43 24.55 -1.42
C ASP A 29 2.23 23.38 -0.80
N LEU A 30 2.72 22.44 -1.66
CA LEU A 30 3.60 21.35 -1.24
C LEU A 30 5.07 21.80 -1.08
N ALA A 31 5.50 22.83 -1.83
CA ALA A 31 6.86 23.37 -1.69
C ALA A 31 7.07 24.07 -0.34
N ASP A 32 6.02 24.69 0.21
CA ASP A 32 6.10 25.37 1.51
C ASP A 32 6.04 24.39 2.72
N ALA A 33 5.67 23.14 2.48
CA ALA A 33 5.61 22.10 3.52
C ALA A 33 6.91 21.30 3.68
N LEU A 34 7.87 21.46 2.77
CA LEU A 34 9.19 20.83 2.87
C LEU A 34 10.23 21.89 3.24
N PRO A 35 11.20 21.56 4.11
CA PRO A 35 12.35 22.43 4.28
C PRO A 35 13.03 22.62 2.93
N PRO A 36 13.50 23.83 2.62
CA PRO A 36 14.22 24.08 1.36
C PRO A 36 15.37 23.07 1.25
N PRO A 37 15.65 22.55 0.06
CA PRO A 37 16.81 21.72 -0.14
C PRO A 37 18.04 22.50 0.31
N PRO A 38 19.03 21.84 0.97
CA PRO A 38 20.24 22.51 1.34
C PRO A 38 20.76 23.24 0.11
N ALA A 39 21.07 24.54 0.26
CA ALA A 39 21.66 25.33 -0.80
C ALA A 39 22.81 24.50 -1.38
N ALA A 40 22.87 24.41 -2.72
CA ALA A 40 23.91 23.67 -3.41
C ALA A 40 25.25 24.04 -2.75
N ALA A 41 25.88 23.08 -2.07
CA ALA A 41 27.16 23.28 -1.44
C ALA A 41 28.09 23.80 -2.52
N ALA A 42 28.65 24.96 -2.29
CA ALA A 42 29.76 25.43 -3.11
C ALA A 42 30.80 24.31 -3.17
N PRO A 43 31.45 24.06 -4.31
CA PRO A 43 32.40 22.98 -4.43
C PRO A 43 33.39 23.09 -3.26
N PRO A 44 33.72 21.98 -2.58
CA PRO A 44 34.63 22.04 -1.45
C PRO A 44 35.94 22.68 -1.93
N VAL A 45 36.37 23.71 -1.23
CA VAL A 45 37.71 24.23 -1.38
C VAL A 45 38.64 23.09 -0.99
N VAL A 46 39.23 22.46 -2.00
CA VAL A 46 40.26 21.43 -1.83
C VAL A 46 41.49 22.13 -1.30
N VAL A 47 41.60 22.21 0.02
CA VAL A 47 42.90 22.43 0.63
C VAL A 47 43.67 21.14 0.40
N ALA A 48 44.63 21.19 -0.48
CA ALA A 48 45.55 20.10 -0.73
C ALA A 48 46.39 19.84 0.51
N HIS A 49 45.88 19.03 1.43
CA HIS A 49 46.73 18.38 2.41
C HIS A 49 47.37 17.19 1.71
N ALA A 50 48.70 17.19 1.73
CA ALA A 50 49.53 16.10 1.24
C ALA A 50 48.95 14.77 1.78
N GLU A 51 48.46 13.92 0.85
CA GLU A 51 48.05 12.56 1.14
C GLU A 51 49.29 11.78 1.61
N ALA A 52 49.42 11.62 2.93
CA ALA A 52 50.19 10.52 3.46
C ALA A 52 49.39 9.25 3.13
N THR A 53 49.79 8.55 2.10
CA THR A 53 49.31 7.19 1.76
C THR A 53 49.78 6.24 2.84
N ALA A 54 49.13 6.25 4.00
CA ALA A 54 49.26 5.17 4.97
C ALA A 54 48.45 3.98 4.44
N THR A 55 49.13 2.96 3.97
CA THR A 55 48.57 1.62 3.82
C THR A 55 48.26 1.12 5.22
N PHE A 56 46.98 1.20 5.64
CA PHE A 56 46.52 0.58 6.88
C PHE A 56 46.67 -0.92 6.77
N ALA A 57 47.35 -1.53 7.76
CA ALA A 57 47.48 -2.99 7.81
C ALA A 57 46.10 -3.65 8.01
N GLU A 58 45.76 -4.73 7.32
CA GLU A 58 44.47 -5.44 7.44
C GLU A 58 44.08 -5.76 8.89
N ALA A 59 45.08 -5.95 9.77
CA ALA A 59 44.89 -6.17 11.22
C ALA A 59 44.15 -5.01 11.95
N GLU A 60 44.11 -3.79 11.40
CA GLU A 60 43.38 -2.68 12.03
C GLU A 60 41.86 -2.80 11.87
N TYR A 61 41.43 -3.61 10.92
CA TYR A 61 40.01 -3.85 10.59
C TYR A 61 39.51 -5.20 11.13
N ASP A 62 40.33 -5.92 11.86
CA ASP A 62 39.91 -7.17 12.50
C ASP A 62 39.12 -6.86 13.79
N GLY A 63 37.80 -6.70 13.64
CA GLY A 63 36.93 -6.36 14.77
C GLY A 63 35.49 -6.10 14.38
N TYR A 64 34.72 -5.78 15.37
CA TYR A 64 33.31 -5.36 15.25
C TYR A 64 33.22 -3.87 15.58
N PHE A 65 32.64 -3.10 14.69
CA PHE A 65 32.59 -1.64 14.78
C PHE A 65 31.17 -1.16 15.06
N LEU A 66 31.04 -0.09 15.85
CA LEU A 66 29.80 0.66 16.07
C LEU A 66 30.03 2.10 15.64
N TYR A 67 29.09 2.63 14.86
CA TYR A 67 29.12 3.99 14.34
C TYR A 67 27.72 4.61 14.35
N ALA A 68 27.64 5.94 14.39
CA ALA A 68 26.42 6.67 13.99
C ALA A 68 26.82 7.93 13.23
N ARG A 69 26.00 8.29 12.26
CA ARG A 69 26.13 9.56 11.55
C ARG A 69 25.72 10.70 12.49
N ASN A 70 26.32 11.84 12.30
CA ASN A 70 25.81 13.08 12.88
C ASN A 70 24.62 13.54 12.04
N GLU A 71 23.40 13.33 12.53
CA GLU A 71 22.15 13.61 11.82
C GLU A 71 21.73 15.09 11.92
N MET A 72 22.53 15.95 12.50
CA MET A 72 22.20 17.39 12.57
C MET A 72 22.46 18.11 11.25
N VAL A 73 21.38 18.53 10.62
CA VAL A 73 21.38 19.28 9.36
C VAL A 73 21.47 20.80 9.61
N GLU A 74 21.06 21.28 10.77
CA GLU A 74 21.08 22.70 11.13
C GLU A 74 21.46 22.92 12.59
N GLY A 75 22.61 23.48 12.79
CA GLY A 75 23.01 24.04 14.09
C GLY A 75 23.78 23.06 14.99
N TYR A 76 25.07 23.32 15.10
CA TYR A 76 25.91 22.75 16.12
C TYR A 76 25.35 23.09 17.51
N GLU A 77 24.74 22.11 18.17
CA GLU A 77 24.57 22.14 19.62
C GLU A 77 25.63 21.20 20.22
N PRO A 78 26.63 21.75 20.94
CA PRO A 78 27.63 20.93 21.61
C PRO A 78 27.01 19.86 22.52
N GLU A 79 25.83 20.14 23.04
CA GLU A 79 25.09 19.26 23.93
C GLU A 79 24.53 18.03 23.19
N TYR A 80 24.06 18.22 21.95
CA TYR A 80 23.63 17.11 21.13
C TYR A 80 24.76 16.10 20.82
N LEU A 81 25.92 16.61 20.39
CA LEU A 81 27.07 15.75 20.11
C LEU A 81 27.52 15.01 21.39
N ARG A 82 27.48 15.67 22.52
CA ARG A 82 27.82 15.07 23.84
C ARG A 82 26.82 13.95 24.20
N THR A 83 25.54 14.20 23.99
CA THR A 83 24.48 13.23 24.21
C THR A 83 24.58 12.04 23.23
N LEU A 84 24.82 12.31 21.97
CA LEU A 84 25.06 11.29 20.94
C LEU A 84 26.24 10.38 21.31
N LEU A 85 27.37 10.99 21.67
CA LEU A 85 28.57 10.27 22.06
C LEU A 85 28.37 9.43 23.32
N LYS A 86 27.64 9.94 24.29
CA LYS A 86 27.38 9.22 25.55
C LYS A 86 26.47 8.02 25.30
N SER A 87 25.42 8.17 24.49
CA SER A 87 24.54 7.10 24.11
C SER A 87 25.27 6.02 23.28
N LEU A 88 26.02 6.44 22.26
CA LEU A 88 26.84 5.52 21.45
C LEU A 88 27.87 4.76 22.28
N LEU A 89 28.53 5.45 23.21
CA LEU A 89 29.49 4.83 24.12
C LEU A 89 28.81 3.74 24.95
N GLY A 90 27.62 4.00 25.49
CA GLY A 90 26.81 3.01 26.21
C GLY A 90 26.50 1.78 25.38
N ILE A 91 26.03 1.97 24.15
CA ILE A 91 25.75 0.88 23.21
C ILE A 91 27.05 0.09 22.87
N ALA A 92 28.17 0.80 22.63
CA ALA A 92 29.46 0.17 22.34
C ALA A 92 29.99 -0.67 23.52
N VAL A 93 29.86 -0.16 24.73
CA VAL A 93 30.22 -0.89 25.97
C VAL A 93 29.40 -2.17 26.10
N MET A 94 28.11 -2.08 25.91
CA MET A 94 27.18 -3.19 26.04
C MET A 94 27.45 -4.28 24.99
N LEU A 95 27.62 -3.88 23.73
CA LEU A 95 27.86 -4.79 22.61
C LEU A 95 29.32 -5.25 22.51
N LYS A 96 30.22 -4.71 23.34
CA LYS A 96 31.69 -4.95 23.28
C LYS A 96 32.28 -4.65 21.91
N ARG A 97 31.85 -3.56 21.27
CA ARG A 97 32.28 -3.14 19.95
C ARG A 97 33.27 -1.99 20.00
N THR A 98 34.15 -1.94 19.02
CA THR A 98 35.01 -0.77 18.78
C THR A 98 34.14 0.40 18.35
N LEU A 99 34.23 1.52 19.06
CA LEU A 99 33.48 2.74 18.73
C LEU A 99 34.21 3.54 17.67
N VAL A 100 33.56 3.80 16.55
CA VAL A 100 34.00 4.77 15.55
C VAL A 100 33.29 6.09 15.85
N LEU A 101 34.03 7.13 16.11
CA LEU A 101 33.47 8.43 16.48
C LEU A 101 32.74 9.06 15.30
N PRO A 102 31.60 9.73 15.52
CA PRO A 102 30.88 10.45 14.47
C PRO A 102 31.67 11.68 14.01
N GLU A 103 31.40 12.15 12.80
CA GLU A 103 31.90 13.43 12.32
C GLU A 103 31.30 14.58 13.14
N ALA A 104 32.10 15.56 13.48
CA ALA A 104 31.65 16.73 14.21
C ALA A 104 31.72 17.97 13.30
N LEU A 105 30.66 18.76 13.31
CA LEU A 105 30.58 20.03 12.57
C LEU A 105 30.75 21.21 13.56
N CYS A 106 31.60 22.15 13.25
CA CYS A 106 31.84 23.35 14.02
C CYS A 106 31.43 24.63 13.25
N ARG A 107 31.02 25.66 13.99
CA ARG A 107 30.87 27.02 13.48
C ARG A 107 32.15 27.83 13.75
N CYS A 108 32.61 28.59 12.74
CA CYS A 108 33.77 29.47 12.90
C CYS A 108 33.64 30.45 14.10
N ARG A 109 32.47 31.01 14.35
CA ARG A 109 32.23 31.94 15.47
C ARG A 109 32.40 31.34 16.85
N ASP A 110 32.34 30.04 16.98
CA ASP A 110 32.40 29.32 18.26
C ASP A 110 33.85 28.89 18.59
N MET A 111 34.81 29.27 17.74
CA MET A 111 36.21 28.86 17.80
C MET A 111 37.12 30.09 17.97
N VAL A 112 37.59 30.30 19.17
CA VAL A 112 38.59 31.33 19.46
C VAL A 112 39.96 30.84 18.99
N ASN A 113 40.63 31.57 18.08
CA ASN A 113 41.98 31.33 17.54
C ASN A 113 42.19 30.30 16.42
N LEU A 114 41.32 30.23 15.45
CA LEU A 114 41.61 29.56 14.19
C LEU A 114 41.81 30.60 13.06
N THR A 115 42.98 30.60 12.48
CA THR A 115 43.37 31.49 11.34
C THR A 115 42.65 31.16 10.03
N ASP A 116 42.04 29.98 9.96
CA ASP A 116 41.36 29.51 8.73
C ASP A 116 39.87 29.90 8.64
N CYS A 117 39.40 30.73 9.57
CA CYS A 117 38.01 31.25 9.58
C CYS A 117 37.91 32.70 9.06
N GLU A 118 38.98 33.29 8.51
CA GLU A 118 38.96 34.63 7.92
C GLU A 118 38.47 34.58 6.45
N GLY A 119 37.22 35.00 6.24
CA GLY A 119 36.68 35.23 4.92
C GLY A 119 35.41 34.41 4.61
N GLU A 120 34.27 35.14 4.58
CA GLU A 120 32.93 34.71 4.24
C GLU A 120 32.31 33.56 5.07
N PRO A 121 31.07 33.68 5.51
CA PRO A 121 30.50 32.73 6.45
C PRO A 121 30.10 31.42 5.77
N ALA A 122 31.04 30.50 5.61
CA ALA A 122 30.65 29.10 5.53
C ALA A 122 29.99 28.72 6.87
N PRO A 123 28.72 28.33 6.91
CA PRO A 123 28.02 28.15 8.18
C PRO A 123 28.62 27.03 9.04
N TYR A 124 29.25 26.03 8.44
CA TYR A 124 29.81 24.87 9.13
C TYR A 124 31.03 24.28 8.40
N PHE A 125 31.94 23.71 9.16
CA PHE A 125 33.10 22.95 8.64
C PHE A 125 33.39 21.72 9.52
N ASP A 126 34.02 20.71 8.97
CA ASP A 126 34.48 19.52 9.70
C ASP A 126 35.49 19.90 10.75
N CYS A 127 35.12 19.83 12.04
CA CYS A 127 36.06 20.15 13.09
C CYS A 127 36.92 18.95 13.51
N PRO A 128 38.23 19.19 13.80
CA PRO A 128 39.03 18.18 14.42
C PRO A 128 38.44 17.81 15.79
N LEU A 129 38.21 16.53 16.05
CA LEU A 129 37.65 16.04 17.32
C LEU A 129 38.38 16.57 18.56
N ARG A 130 39.66 16.91 18.49
CA ARG A 130 40.44 17.53 19.56
C ARG A 130 39.87 18.87 20.04
N VAL A 131 39.05 19.51 19.21
CA VAL A 131 38.41 20.79 19.56
C VAL A 131 37.15 20.57 20.37
N ALA A 132 36.42 19.49 20.08
CA ALA A 132 35.16 19.15 20.75
C ALA A 132 35.35 18.18 21.93
N LEU A 133 36.47 17.45 21.98
CA LEU A 133 36.69 16.37 22.94
C LEU A 133 38.15 16.34 23.45
N ASP A 134 38.35 15.92 24.71
CA ASP A 134 39.67 15.60 25.23
C ASP A 134 40.21 14.29 24.58
N GLY A 135 40.99 14.44 23.53
CA GLY A 135 41.54 13.30 22.77
C GLY A 135 42.46 12.40 23.60
N ALA A 136 43.08 12.89 24.67
CA ALA A 136 43.89 12.09 25.57
C ALA A 136 43.01 11.19 26.45
N ALA A 137 41.94 11.75 27.02
CA ALA A 137 40.95 10.97 27.78
C ALA A 137 40.31 9.87 26.96
N TRP A 138 39.93 10.19 25.73
CA TRP A 138 39.31 9.22 24.80
C TRP A 138 40.29 8.08 24.45
N LYS A 139 41.54 8.35 24.21
CA LYS A 139 42.56 7.31 23.95
C LYS A 139 42.87 6.46 25.21
N ALA A 140 42.71 6.99 26.39
CA ALA A 140 43.00 6.30 27.63
C ALA A 140 41.86 5.49 28.21
N THR A 141 40.64 5.65 27.68
CA THR A 141 39.46 4.94 28.20
C THR A 141 39.55 3.45 28.00
N LYS A 142 39.08 2.67 28.97
CA LYS A 142 38.94 1.22 28.95
C LYS A 142 37.49 0.77 28.87
N LEU A 143 36.57 1.69 28.66
CA LEU A 143 35.13 1.38 28.56
C LEU A 143 34.78 0.51 27.34
N VAL A 144 35.44 0.75 26.23
CA VAL A 144 35.25 0.00 24.98
C VAL A 144 36.55 -0.65 24.53
N PRO A 145 36.51 -1.71 23.68
CA PRO A 145 37.70 -2.38 23.19
C PRO A 145 38.72 -1.45 22.51
N ALA A 146 38.22 -0.51 21.71
CA ALA A 146 39.01 0.51 21.04
C ALA A 146 38.11 1.68 20.60
N ILE A 147 38.79 2.81 20.29
CA ILE A 147 38.14 3.98 19.69
C ILE A 147 38.88 4.35 18.40
N LYS A 148 38.12 4.53 17.31
CA LYS A 148 38.64 4.90 16.00
C LYS A 148 38.16 6.31 15.62
N PRO A 149 38.96 7.06 14.83
CA PRO A 149 38.58 8.40 14.37
C PRO A 149 37.39 8.38 13.41
N PRO A 150 36.67 9.50 13.19
CA PRO A 150 35.48 9.57 12.32
C PRO A 150 35.75 9.08 10.91
N ARG A 151 36.89 9.42 10.34
CA ARG A 151 37.26 9.02 8.98
C ARG A 151 37.75 7.58 8.84
N PHE A 152 37.74 6.80 9.91
CA PHE A 152 38.16 5.40 9.88
C PHE A 152 37.33 4.56 8.89
N LEU A 153 36.01 4.79 8.84
CA LEU A 153 35.09 4.13 7.93
C LEU A 153 34.65 5.03 6.73
N ALA A 154 35.04 6.30 6.73
CA ALA A 154 34.64 7.29 5.72
C ALA A 154 35.54 7.37 4.49
N GLY A 155 36.54 6.50 4.36
CA GLY A 155 37.35 6.39 3.14
C GLY A 155 36.51 5.93 1.94
N PRO A 156 37.01 6.14 0.69
CA PRO A 156 36.30 5.57 -0.45
C PRO A 156 36.09 4.09 -0.22
N PRO A 157 34.89 3.55 -0.52
CA PRO A 157 34.53 2.16 -0.24
C PRO A 157 35.56 1.14 -0.74
N SER A 158 36.29 1.48 -1.79
CA SER A 158 37.39 0.68 -2.35
C SER A 158 38.61 0.52 -1.44
N LYS A 159 38.78 1.35 -0.42
CA LYS A 159 39.92 1.29 0.53
C LYS A 159 39.62 0.51 1.82
N LEU A 160 38.35 0.19 2.09
CA LEU A 160 37.98 -0.66 3.22
C LEU A 160 38.14 -2.13 2.86
N PRO A 161 38.62 -2.99 3.80
CA PRO A 161 38.60 -4.41 3.60
C PRO A 161 37.21 -4.94 3.24
N GLU A 162 37.15 -5.85 2.29
CA GLU A 162 35.89 -6.40 1.79
C GLU A 162 35.01 -6.97 2.91
N VAL A 163 35.59 -7.64 3.89
CA VAL A 163 34.87 -8.21 5.04
C VAL A 163 34.15 -7.13 5.89
N VAL A 164 34.71 -5.94 6.02
CA VAL A 164 34.05 -4.82 6.75
C VAL A 164 33.00 -4.15 5.88
N ARG A 165 33.38 -3.84 4.66
CA ARG A 165 32.52 -3.17 3.66
C ARG A 165 31.28 -3.99 3.34
N CYS A 166 31.41 -5.32 3.32
CA CYS A 166 30.33 -6.24 2.99
C CYS A 166 29.52 -6.71 4.20
N SER A 167 29.86 -6.28 5.39
CA SER A 167 29.16 -6.60 6.65
C SER A 167 28.71 -5.33 7.35
N HIS A 168 28.10 -4.39 6.61
CA HIS A 168 27.55 -3.14 7.11
C HIS A 168 26.03 -3.24 7.24
N LEU A 169 25.52 -2.88 8.42
CA LEU A 169 24.11 -2.81 8.73
C LEU A 169 23.78 -1.50 9.43
N ARG A 170 22.79 -0.78 8.91
CA ARG A 170 22.22 0.41 9.55
C ARG A 170 20.91 0.04 10.23
N VAL A 171 20.79 0.41 11.51
CA VAL A 171 19.63 0.10 12.35
C VAL A 171 19.10 1.36 13.01
N LEU A 172 17.79 1.52 13.02
CA LEU A 172 17.11 2.52 13.85
C LEU A 172 16.72 1.86 15.18
N LEU A 173 17.17 2.43 16.28
CA LEU A 173 16.74 2.02 17.61
C LEU A 173 15.68 3.00 18.12
N PRO A 174 14.61 2.51 18.75
CA PRO A 174 13.65 3.35 19.47
C PRO A 174 14.33 4.21 20.55
N ASP A 175 13.73 5.35 20.84
CA ASP A 175 14.22 6.25 21.90
C ASP A 175 14.04 5.62 23.30
N GLY A 176 15.04 5.76 24.14
CA GLY A 176 14.95 5.40 25.57
C GLY A 176 14.98 3.90 25.87
N MET A 177 15.71 3.10 25.10
CA MET A 177 15.92 1.66 25.35
C MET A 177 16.99 1.44 26.41
N ASP A 178 16.77 0.47 27.30
CA ASP A 178 17.78 -0.01 28.25
C ASP A 178 18.73 -1.08 27.63
N ASP A 179 19.70 -1.53 28.39
CA ASP A 179 20.72 -2.51 27.92
C ASP A 179 20.08 -3.86 27.50
N SER A 180 19.04 -4.30 28.19
CA SER A 180 18.34 -5.54 27.90
C SER A 180 17.54 -5.45 26.59
N GLU A 181 16.87 -4.33 26.39
CA GLU A 181 16.09 -4.05 25.21
C GLU A 181 16.97 -3.89 23.97
N ILE A 182 18.08 -3.15 24.05
CA ILE A 182 19.04 -3.03 22.95
C ILE A 182 19.74 -4.36 22.65
N SER A 183 20.14 -5.10 23.70
CA SER A 183 20.74 -6.42 23.51
C SER A 183 19.79 -7.37 22.80
N PHE A 184 18.53 -7.34 23.15
CA PHE A 184 17.51 -8.13 22.47
C PHE A 184 17.32 -7.70 21.01
N ALA A 185 17.18 -6.38 20.78
CA ALA A 185 16.97 -5.81 19.45
C ALA A 185 18.12 -6.11 18.48
N LEU A 186 19.36 -6.09 18.99
CA LEU A 186 20.56 -6.26 18.18
C LEU A 186 21.18 -7.68 18.21
N ARG A 187 20.57 -8.62 18.94
CA ARG A 187 21.08 -9.99 19.12
C ARG A 187 21.36 -10.70 17.80
N GLN A 188 20.45 -10.58 16.85
CA GLN A 188 20.56 -11.20 15.53
C GLN A 188 21.69 -10.61 14.66
N TYR A 189 22.18 -9.40 15.01
CA TYR A 189 23.23 -8.70 14.27
C TYR A 189 24.60 -8.80 14.96
N SER A 190 24.77 -9.75 15.87
CA SER A 190 26.02 -9.95 16.62
C SER A 190 27.23 -10.22 15.71
N THR A 191 27.01 -10.86 14.55
CA THR A 191 28.04 -11.19 13.55
C THR A 191 28.30 -10.09 12.53
N VAL A 192 27.51 -9.02 12.51
CA VAL A 192 27.72 -7.88 11.62
C VAL A 192 28.97 -7.11 12.03
N ARG A 193 29.92 -6.94 11.11
CA ARG A 193 31.20 -6.27 11.40
C ARG A 193 31.05 -4.78 11.60
N TRP A 194 30.22 -4.12 10.83
CA TRP A 194 29.98 -2.69 10.90
C TRP A 194 28.49 -2.41 11.17
N LEU A 195 28.19 -1.99 12.38
CA LEU A 195 26.85 -1.62 12.83
C LEU A 195 26.74 -0.11 12.92
N GLU A 196 25.86 0.49 12.13
CA GLU A 196 25.53 1.90 12.14
C GLU A 196 24.16 2.13 12.81
N ILE A 197 24.13 2.98 13.85
CA ILE A 197 22.90 3.31 14.56
C ILE A 197 22.39 4.68 14.10
N SER A 198 21.19 4.74 13.60
CA SER A 198 20.45 5.97 13.32
C SER A 198 19.77 6.47 14.60
N SER A 199 19.62 7.80 14.72
CA SER A 199 19.02 8.46 15.91
C SER A 199 19.65 8.05 17.26
N ALA A 200 20.94 7.73 17.26
CA ALA A 200 21.62 7.16 18.41
C ALA A 200 21.64 8.07 19.65
N SER A 201 21.42 9.38 19.50
CA SER A 201 21.48 10.35 20.62
C SER A 201 20.44 10.09 21.72
N LYS A 202 19.32 9.46 21.37
CA LYS A 202 18.24 9.14 22.30
C LYS A 202 18.05 7.63 22.53
N ALA A 203 18.75 6.80 21.77
CA ALA A 203 18.50 5.37 21.74
C ALA A 203 18.79 4.69 23.09
N PHE A 204 19.87 5.03 23.75
CA PHE A 204 20.30 4.38 25.01
C PHE A 204 19.97 5.22 26.22
N CYS A 205 19.20 4.68 27.16
CA CYS A 205 18.83 5.33 28.40
C CYS A 205 19.64 4.85 29.64
N GLY A 206 20.33 3.73 29.52
CA GLY A 206 21.14 3.16 30.62
C GLY A 206 20.96 1.68 30.79
N TRP A 207 21.48 1.13 31.88
CA TRP A 207 21.30 -0.26 32.27
C TRP A 207 20.01 -0.45 33.06
N ASP A 208 19.30 -1.51 32.83
CA ASP A 208 18.11 -1.87 33.61
C ASP A 208 18.48 -2.08 35.08
N THR A 209 18.21 -1.07 35.90
CA THR A 209 18.57 -1.06 37.32
C THR A 209 17.84 -2.10 38.15
N ARG A 210 16.82 -2.75 37.62
CA ARG A 210 16.12 -3.87 38.26
C ARG A 210 16.99 -5.14 38.28
N MET A 211 17.97 -5.22 37.39
CA MET A 211 18.88 -6.36 37.32
C MET A 211 20.04 -6.21 38.31
N PRO A 212 20.44 -7.28 39.04
CA PRO A 212 21.54 -7.26 39.98
C PRO A 212 22.85 -6.74 39.36
N GLY A 213 23.51 -5.79 40.01
CA GLY A 213 24.78 -5.21 39.56
C GLY A 213 24.67 -4.09 38.52
N ASN A 214 23.53 -3.91 37.86
CA ASN A 214 23.39 -2.87 36.85
C ASN A 214 23.38 -1.45 37.43
N ALA A 215 22.90 -1.24 38.64
CA ALA A 215 22.96 0.05 39.28
C ALA A 215 24.41 0.52 39.51
N GLU A 216 25.32 -0.38 39.86
CA GLU A 216 26.77 -0.09 40.01
C GLU A 216 27.40 0.16 38.63
N ARG A 217 27.08 -0.71 37.63
CA ARG A 217 27.54 -0.54 36.25
C ARG A 217 27.13 0.82 35.70
N MET A 218 25.87 1.24 35.93
CA MET A 218 25.36 2.55 35.52
C MET A 218 26.12 3.70 36.19
N ARG A 219 26.40 3.60 37.48
CA ARG A 219 27.20 4.63 38.22
C ARG A 219 28.62 4.74 37.65
N SER A 220 29.29 3.59 37.45
CA SER A 220 30.63 3.54 36.88
C SER A 220 30.69 4.12 35.48
N PHE A 221 29.76 3.71 34.63
CA PHE A 221 29.62 4.25 33.27
C PHE A 221 29.37 5.75 33.26
N THR A 222 28.46 6.23 34.10
CA THR A 222 28.13 7.66 34.17
C THR A 222 29.35 8.49 34.62
N ALA A 223 30.10 8.00 35.57
CA ALA A 223 31.32 8.67 36.05
C ALA A 223 32.39 8.75 34.94
N GLU A 224 32.68 7.65 34.27
CA GLU A 224 33.70 7.60 33.23
C GLU A 224 33.25 8.32 31.93
N SER A 225 32.00 8.11 31.48
CA SER A 225 31.48 8.77 30.28
C SER A 225 31.42 10.28 30.42
N ASN A 226 31.08 10.80 31.62
CA ASN A 226 31.07 12.25 31.87
C ASN A 226 32.48 12.87 31.78
N LYS A 227 33.54 12.12 32.09
CA LYS A 227 34.92 12.59 31.87
C LYS A 227 35.24 12.67 30.37
N LEU A 228 34.72 11.72 29.55
CA LEU A 228 34.94 11.67 28.11
C LEU A 228 34.18 12.74 27.34
N VAL A 229 32.90 12.96 27.69
CA VAL A 229 32.03 13.94 26.99
C VAL A 229 31.95 15.28 27.73
N GLY A 230 32.67 15.43 28.84
CA GLY A 230 32.73 16.68 29.61
C GLY A 230 33.47 17.77 28.83
N VAL A 231 32.91 18.97 28.83
CA VAL A 231 33.57 20.19 28.35
C VAL A 231 33.74 21.12 29.54
N ALA A 232 34.90 21.75 29.66
CA ALA A 232 35.19 22.67 30.76
C ALA A 232 34.09 23.76 30.87
N GLY A 233 33.52 23.91 32.04
CA GLY A 233 32.46 24.88 32.34
C GLY A 233 31.03 24.45 32.00
N LYS A 234 30.80 23.24 31.46
CA LYS A 234 29.45 22.69 31.21
C LYS A 234 29.18 21.48 32.11
N GLY A 235 27.98 21.42 32.67
CA GLY A 235 27.57 20.32 33.55
C GLY A 235 27.58 18.94 32.90
N PRO A 236 27.32 17.87 33.68
CA PRO A 236 27.21 16.49 33.15
C PRO A 236 26.05 16.39 32.17
N VAL A 237 26.22 15.58 31.13
CA VAL A 237 25.14 15.25 30.18
C VAL A 237 24.32 14.07 30.70
N SER A 238 23.01 14.21 30.76
CA SER A 238 22.11 13.13 31.10
C SER A 238 21.88 12.24 29.88
N LEU A 239 21.67 10.94 30.10
CA LEU A 239 21.10 10.07 29.09
C LEU A 239 19.61 10.40 28.95
N PHE A 240 19.01 9.96 27.84
CA PHE A 240 17.57 10.07 27.62
C PHE A 240 16.82 9.27 28.70
N GLU A 241 15.58 9.66 29.02
CA GLU A 241 14.76 8.91 29.97
C GLU A 241 14.37 7.55 29.41
N CYS A 242 14.41 6.51 30.26
CA CYS A 242 14.00 5.17 29.84
C CYS A 242 12.48 5.13 29.62
N THR A 243 12.09 4.76 28.44
CA THR A 243 10.67 4.64 28.08
C THR A 243 10.10 3.29 28.45
N HIS A 244 10.93 2.35 28.93
CA HIS A 244 10.57 0.96 29.23
C HIS A 244 9.77 0.33 28.08
N TYR A 245 10.34 0.41 26.91
CA TYR A 245 9.72 -0.05 25.68
C TYR A 245 9.65 -1.58 25.69
N ARG A 246 8.52 -2.13 26.13
CA ARG A 246 8.32 -3.58 26.17
C ARG A 246 8.14 -4.12 24.75
N GLY A 247 9.23 -4.51 24.11
CA GLY A 247 9.17 -5.37 22.94
C GLY A 247 9.56 -4.77 21.58
N GLY A 248 10.37 -3.74 21.51
CA GLY A 248 10.94 -3.24 20.26
C GLY A 248 12.16 -4.05 19.82
N THR A 249 12.13 -4.66 18.66
CA THR A 249 13.33 -5.02 17.91
C THR A 249 13.81 -3.77 17.18
N GLY A 250 15.15 -3.54 17.12
CA GLY A 250 15.69 -2.47 16.28
C GLY A 250 15.23 -2.63 14.85
N GLU A 251 14.75 -1.54 14.26
CA GLU A 251 14.33 -1.54 12.87
C GLU A 251 15.55 -1.50 11.97
N VAL A 252 15.71 -2.49 11.07
CA VAL A 252 16.79 -2.50 10.09
C VAL A 252 16.46 -1.47 9.01
N LEU A 253 17.28 -0.43 8.94
CA LEU A 253 17.11 0.65 7.98
C LEU A 253 17.83 0.37 6.66
N GLN A 254 18.96 -0.33 6.66
CA GLN A 254 19.75 -0.51 5.45
C GLN A 254 20.78 -1.65 5.58
N PHE A 255 20.83 -2.52 4.57
CA PHE A 255 22.01 -3.30 4.22
C PHE A 255 22.72 -2.60 3.07
N THR A 256 23.93 -2.11 3.27
CA THR A 256 24.69 -1.49 2.18
C THR A 256 25.56 -2.53 1.49
N ASN A 257 25.29 -2.74 0.20
CA ASN A 257 26.19 -3.49 -0.68
C ASN A 257 27.11 -2.50 -1.40
N LEU A 258 28.24 -2.22 -0.81
CA LEU A 258 29.26 -1.30 -1.36
C LEU A 258 30.13 -1.97 -2.43
N GLY A 259 29.56 -2.74 -3.35
CA GLY A 259 30.30 -3.36 -4.46
C GLY A 259 31.09 -4.61 -4.03
N CYS A 260 30.52 -5.45 -3.19
CA CYS A 260 31.13 -6.65 -2.66
C CYS A 260 31.05 -7.86 -3.59
N ASN A 261 32.04 -8.75 -3.54
CA ASN A 261 32.00 -10.03 -4.26
C ASN A 261 30.99 -10.98 -3.63
N GLU A 262 30.33 -11.78 -4.48
CA GLU A 262 29.17 -12.61 -4.13
C GLU A 262 29.35 -13.59 -2.97
N LYS A 263 30.59 -14.01 -2.69
CA LYS A 263 30.87 -15.06 -1.69
C LYS A 263 30.71 -14.65 -0.22
N HIS A 264 30.66 -13.35 0.10
CA HIS A 264 30.63 -12.85 1.48
C HIS A 264 29.34 -12.14 1.87
N LEU A 265 28.37 -12.03 0.94
CA LEU A 265 27.12 -11.32 1.11
C LEU A 265 25.93 -12.18 1.48
N VAL A 266 26.15 -13.37 1.98
CA VAL A 266 25.02 -14.09 2.58
C VAL A 266 24.72 -13.42 3.91
N SER A 267 23.99 -12.31 3.85
CA SER A 267 23.39 -11.73 5.05
C SER A 267 22.39 -12.73 5.61
N ALA A 268 22.26 -12.81 6.93
CA ALA A 268 21.21 -13.63 7.56
C ALA A 268 19.81 -13.35 6.99
N ALA A 269 19.59 -12.16 6.46
CA ALA A 269 18.37 -11.76 5.78
C ALA A 269 18.17 -12.46 4.41
N HIS A 270 19.21 -12.55 3.58
CA HIS A 270 19.15 -13.28 2.31
C HIS A 270 18.89 -14.79 2.53
N GLU A 271 19.47 -15.36 3.58
CA GLU A 271 19.23 -16.77 3.94
C GLU A 271 17.78 -17.05 4.38
N ARG A 272 17.07 -16.05 4.86
CA ARG A 272 15.64 -16.17 5.20
C ARG A 272 14.72 -16.24 3.99
N LEU A 273 15.20 -15.83 2.81
CA LEU A 273 14.43 -15.97 1.58
C LEU A 273 14.15 -17.45 1.27
N PRO A 274 12.96 -17.79 0.80
CA PRO A 274 12.67 -19.12 0.28
C PRO A 274 13.70 -19.54 -0.77
N ALA A 275 14.12 -20.82 -0.76
CA ALA A 275 15.11 -21.35 -1.70
C ALA A 275 14.74 -21.07 -3.17
N SER A 276 13.44 -21.14 -3.50
CA SER A 276 12.91 -20.81 -4.83
C SER A 276 13.22 -19.39 -5.32
N ILE A 277 13.49 -18.47 -4.41
CA ILE A 277 13.91 -17.09 -4.71
C ILE A 277 15.42 -16.94 -4.52
N ARG A 278 15.96 -17.41 -3.39
CA ARG A 278 17.37 -17.26 -3.03
C ARG A 278 18.32 -17.83 -4.07
N GLU A 279 17.92 -18.91 -4.74
CA GLU A 279 18.73 -19.60 -5.75
C GLU A 279 18.61 -18.99 -7.15
N ARG A 280 17.83 -17.92 -7.31
CA ARG A 280 17.71 -17.22 -8.59
C ARG A 280 18.93 -16.36 -8.88
N PRO A 281 19.35 -16.26 -10.16
CA PRO A 281 20.43 -15.35 -10.55
C PRO A 281 20.09 -13.88 -10.22
N LYS A 282 21.12 -13.08 -9.95
CA LYS A 282 20.95 -11.62 -9.85
C LYS A 282 20.39 -11.06 -11.15
N GLY A 283 19.60 -10.00 -11.03
CA GLY A 283 18.84 -9.42 -12.14
C GLY A 283 17.55 -10.15 -12.47
N THR A 284 17.19 -11.23 -11.76
CA THR A 284 15.89 -11.87 -11.90
C THR A 284 14.78 -10.90 -11.46
N ASP A 285 13.72 -10.84 -12.28
CA ASP A 285 12.52 -10.09 -11.95
C ASP A 285 11.65 -10.89 -10.98
N ILE A 286 11.45 -10.41 -9.76
CA ILE A 286 10.62 -11.03 -8.73
C ILE A 286 9.33 -10.24 -8.57
N MET A 287 8.19 -10.94 -8.67
CA MET A 287 6.87 -10.38 -8.38
C MET A 287 6.62 -10.42 -6.88
N VAL A 288 6.37 -9.27 -6.27
CA VAL A 288 6.32 -9.13 -4.81
C VAL A 288 5.01 -8.47 -4.38
N THR A 289 4.33 -9.08 -3.43
CA THR A 289 3.23 -8.43 -2.71
C THR A 289 3.44 -8.48 -1.21
N PHE A 290 2.59 -7.78 -0.46
CA PHE A 290 2.72 -7.56 0.97
C PHE A 290 1.35 -7.72 1.63
N ALA A 291 1.19 -8.67 2.57
CA ALA A 291 -0.12 -9.04 3.08
C ALA A 291 -0.14 -9.46 4.55
N THR A 292 -1.29 -9.24 5.20
CA THR A 292 -1.67 -9.87 6.47
C THR A 292 -2.60 -11.05 6.23
N GLY A 293 -2.79 -11.91 7.23
CA GLY A 293 -3.74 -13.02 7.18
C GLY A 293 -5.18 -12.59 6.90
N SER A 294 -5.57 -11.37 7.30
CA SER A 294 -6.92 -10.83 7.03
C SER A 294 -7.24 -10.66 5.53
N VAL A 295 -6.21 -10.56 4.68
CA VAL A 295 -6.33 -10.45 3.22
C VAL A 295 -5.66 -11.63 2.48
N ALA A 296 -5.41 -12.73 3.18
CA ALA A 296 -4.69 -13.89 2.64
C ALA A 296 -5.32 -14.43 1.36
N THR A 297 -6.66 -14.55 1.28
CA THR A 297 -7.32 -15.02 0.05
C THR A 297 -7.10 -14.09 -1.14
N MET A 298 -6.96 -12.76 -0.91
CA MET A 298 -6.60 -11.81 -1.96
C MET A 298 -5.16 -12.04 -2.43
N ALA A 299 -4.24 -12.25 -1.48
CA ALA A 299 -2.84 -12.54 -1.77
C ALA A 299 -2.68 -13.89 -2.49
N SER A 300 -3.41 -14.95 -2.08
CA SER A 300 -3.43 -16.24 -2.79
C SER A 300 -3.97 -16.09 -4.22
N ASN A 301 -5.01 -15.26 -4.41
CA ASN A 301 -5.52 -14.96 -5.75
C ASN A 301 -4.50 -14.21 -6.61
N TRP A 302 -3.80 -13.24 -6.01
CA TRP A 302 -2.72 -12.54 -6.69
C TRP A 302 -1.65 -13.53 -7.19
N VAL A 303 -1.17 -14.44 -6.34
CA VAL A 303 -0.22 -15.49 -6.72
C VAL A 303 -0.78 -16.36 -7.85
N ALA A 304 -2.03 -16.78 -7.75
CA ALA A 304 -2.67 -17.59 -8.77
C ALA A 304 -2.71 -16.88 -10.13
N THR A 305 -3.02 -15.59 -10.17
CA THR A 305 -3.02 -14.80 -11.40
C THR A 305 -1.63 -14.58 -11.98
N VAL A 306 -0.63 -14.30 -11.15
CA VAL A 306 0.78 -14.15 -11.55
C VAL A 306 1.31 -15.47 -12.14
N ARG A 307 1.06 -16.61 -11.47
CA ARG A 307 1.44 -17.93 -11.99
C ARG A 307 0.71 -18.27 -13.31
N LYS A 308 -0.57 -17.96 -13.41
CA LYS A 308 -1.35 -18.13 -14.65
C LYS A 308 -0.81 -17.28 -15.79
N ALA A 309 -0.29 -16.08 -15.49
CA ALA A 309 0.39 -15.23 -16.48
C ALA A 309 1.78 -15.74 -16.89
N GLY A 310 2.26 -16.87 -16.33
CA GLY A 310 3.53 -17.49 -16.69
C GLY A 310 4.73 -17.06 -15.86
N VAL A 311 4.51 -16.45 -14.68
CA VAL A 311 5.58 -16.00 -13.79
C VAL A 311 5.68 -16.92 -12.58
N ALA A 312 6.83 -17.57 -12.41
CA ALA A 312 7.09 -18.46 -11.28
C ALA A 312 7.72 -17.73 -10.07
N GLU A 313 8.42 -16.64 -10.32
CA GLU A 313 9.17 -15.88 -9.34
C GLU A 313 8.23 -14.96 -8.55
N VAL A 314 7.50 -15.54 -7.59
CA VAL A 314 6.56 -14.84 -6.70
C VAL A 314 7.06 -14.89 -5.26
N LEU A 315 6.85 -13.80 -4.51
CA LEU A 315 7.20 -13.70 -3.10
C LEU A 315 6.16 -12.86 -2.36
N ILE A 316 5.71 -13.34 -1.21
CA ILE A 316 4.86 -12.55 -0.31
C ILE A 316 5.68 -12.11 0.91
N GLY A 317 5.72 -10.81 1.18
CA GLY A 317 6.10 -10.27 2.46
C GLY A 317 4.94 -10.42 3.46
N ALA A 318 4.98 -11.44 4.30
CA ALA A 318 3.96 -11.70 5.30
C ALA A 318 4.15 -10.78 6.52
N LEU A 319 3.09 -10.12 6.95
CA LEU A 319 3.10 -9.21 8.08
C LEU A 319 2.75 -9.86 9.40
N ASP A 320 2.20 -11.06 9.36
CA ASP A 320 1.79 -11.82 10.53
C ASP A 320 1.91 -13.33 10.30
N GLN A 321 1.85 -14.08 11.39
CA GLN A 321 1.97 -15.54 11.34
C GLN A 321 0.79 -16.18 10.58
N SER A 322 -0.40 -15.61 10.67
CA SER A 322 -1.58 -16.11 9.95
C SER A 322 -1.38 -16.11 8.43
N MET A 323 -0.69 -15.10 7.88
CA MET A 323 -0.31 -15.11 6.47
C MET A 323 0.76 -16.18 6.18
N MET A 324 1.74 -16.37 7.06
CA MET A 324 2.74 -17.43 6.92
C MET A 324 2.11 -18.82 6.89
N ASP A 325 1.13 -19.07 7.78
CA ASP A 325 0.41 -20.35 7.84
C ASP A 325 -0.34 -20.66 6.52
N VAL A 326 -0.93 -19.62 5.91
CA VAL A 326 -1.56 -19.76 4.58
C VAL A 326 -0.51 -20.02 3.51
N CYS A 327 0.62 -19.35 3.55
CA CYS A 327 1.72 -19.57 2.61
C CYS A 327 2.24 -21.01 2.66
N GLU A 328 2.45 -21.54 3.86
CA GLU A 328 2.90 -22.90 4.07
C GLU A 328 1.88 -23.91 3.54
N LYS A 329 0.60 -23.73 3.89
CA LYS A 329 -0.49 -24.58 3.42
C LYS A 329 -0.60 -24.62 1.91
N ASP A 330 -0.48 -23.46 1.24
CA ASP A 330 -0.74 -23.31 -0.19
C ASP A 330 0.56 -23.44 -1.03
N GLY A 331 1.72 -23.69 -0.41
CA GLY A 331 3.02 -23.80 -1.07
C GLY A 331 3.45 -22.51 -1.78
N ILE A 332 3.18 -21.37 -1.13
CA ILE A 332 3.51 -20.04 -1.65
C ILE A 332 4.83 -19.58 -1.04
N PRO A 333 5.81 -19.11 -1.84
CA PRO A 333 7.02 -18.52 -1.30
C PRO A 333 6.71 -17.26 -0.49
N CYS A 334 7.00 -17.29 0.80
CA CYS A 334 6.76 -16.17 1.72
C CYS A 334 7.95 -15.93 2.64
N ILE A 335 8.06 -14.72 3.12
CA ILE A 335 8.98 -14.34 4.18
C ILE A 335 8.25 -13.51 5.22
N LEU A 336 8.42 -13.84 6.50
CA LEU A 336 7.88 -13.03 7.58
C LEU A 336 8.66 -11.74 7.68
N ILE A 337 7.98 -10.61 7.56
CA ILE A 337 8.56 -9.27 7.73
C ILE A 337 8.64 -8.97 9.22
N GLU A 338 9.84 -8.82 9.71
CA GLU A 338 10.08 -8.48 11.10
C GLU A 338 9.97 -6.96 11.29
N GLY A 339 8.83 -6.50 11.78
CA GLY A 339 8.54 -5.08 12.06
C GLY A 339 8.35 -4.79 13.55
N GLY A 340 8.86 -5.66 14.43
CA GLY A 340 8.81 -5.47 15.87
C GLY A 340 7.39 -5.26 16.42
N GLU A 341 7.18 -4.12 17.06
CA GLU A 341 5.87 -3.76 17.64
C GLU A 341 4.78 -3.55 16.57
N ILE A 342 5.16 -3.12 15.35
CA ILE A 342 4.20 -2.90 14.26
C ILE A 342 3.56 -4.22 13.84
N THR A 343 4.35 -5.26 13.64
CA THR A 343 3.84 -6.58 13.28
C THR A 343 3.03 -7.22 14.40
N LYS A 344 3.38 -6.97 15.67
CA LYS A 344 2.55 -7.39 16.81
C LYS A 344 1.20 -6.68 16.85
N GLN A 345 1.17 -5.38 16.62
CA GLN A 345 -0.07 -4.61 16.55
C GLN A 345 -0.94 -5.05 15.38
N LEU A 346 -0.33 -5.42 14.25
CA LEU A 346 -1.04 -5.99 13.10
C LEU A 346 -1.63 -7.36 13.44
N ALA A 347 -0.86 -8.24 14.09
CA ALA A 347 -1.30 -9.57 14.49
C ALA A 347 -2.44 -9.55 15.54
N GLN A 348 -2.42 -8.59 16.46
CA GLN A 348 -3.48 -8.42 17.48
C GLN A 348 -4.81 -7.92 16.88
N ARG A 349 -4.78 -7.31 15.69
CA ARG A 349 -5.96 -6.84 14.96
C ARG A 349 -6.44 -7.85 13.93
N SER A 350 -6.64 -9.07 14.34
CA SER A 350 -6.97 -10.22 13.47
C SER A 350 -8.24 -10.09 12.61
N ALA A 351 -8.98 -8.99 12.67
CA ALA A 351 -10.20 -8.79 11.90
C ALA A 351 -10.47 -7.33 11.47
N GLY A 352 -9.52 -6.42 11.51
CA GLY A 352 -9.74 -5.01 11.19
C GLY A 352 -9.03 -4.54 9.91
N ASN A 353 -9.67 -3.65 9.17
CA ASN A 353 -9.05 -2.96 8.05
C ASN A 353 -7.91 -2.06 8.56
N VAL A 354 -6.66 -2.51 8.41
CA VAL A 354 -5.45 -1.76 8.82
C VAL A 354 -5.39 -0.40 8.11
N ARG A 355 -5.97 -0.31 6.91
CA ARG A 355 -6.01 0.91 6.10
C ARG A 355 -6.77 2.06 6.79
N SER A 356 -7.73 1.75 7.65
CA SER A 356 -8.48 2.75 8.42
C SER A 356 -7.73 3.31 9.63
N ASP A 357 -6.59 2.70 10.03
CA ASP A 357 -5.80 3.20 11.14
C ASP A 357 -4.75 4.22 10.67
N PRO A 358 -4.96 5.53 10.96
CA PRO A 358 -4.08 6.59 10.48
C PRO A 358 -2.67 6.55 11.09
N LYS A 359 -2.47 5.81 12.18
CA LYS A 359 -1.17 5.68 12.84
C LYS A 359 -0.41 4.42 12.40
N LEU A 360 -1.13 3.33 12.15
CA LEU A 360 -0.54 2.04 11.83
C LEU A 360 -0.21 1.90 10.34
N TYR A 361 -1.05 2.44 9.46
CA TYR A 361 -0.88 2.33 8.02
C TYR A 361 0.41 2.97 7.47
N PRO A 362 0.82 4.19 7.90
CA PRO A 362 2.12 4.74 7.50
C PRO A 362 3.29 3.87 7.95
N LYS A 363 3.23 3.31 9.16
CA LYS A 363 4.28 2.40 9.66
C LYS A 363 4.38 1.13 8.80
N MET A 364 3.24 0.59 8.36
CA MET A 364 3.21 -0.52 7.42
C MET A 364 3.84 -0.14 6.06
N SER A 365 3.63 1.10 5.59
CA SER A 365 4.27 1.59 4.36
C SER A 365 5.80 1.64 4.48
N VAL A 366 6.34 1.98 5.65
CA VAL A 366 7.79 1.92 5.92
C VAL A 366 8.33 0.50 5.76
N LEU A 367 7.64 -0.50 6.33
CA LEU A 367 8.03 -1.91 6.21
C LEU A 367 7.96 -2.39 4.76
N LYS A 368 6.90 -2.01 4.04
CA LYS A 368 6.68 -2.34 2.63
C LYS A 368 7.86 -1.85 1.76
N VAL A 369 8.22 -0.57 1.87
CA VAL A 369 9.32 0.01 1.09
C VAL A 369 10.69 -0.52 1.54
N GLY A 370 10.88 -0.75 2.84
CA GLY A 370 12.09 -1.39 3.37
C GLY A 370 12.32 -2.78 2.80
N PHE A 371 11.27 -3.57 2.68
CA PHE A 371 11.33 -4.90 2.07
C PHE A 371 11.73 -4.86 0.57
N TYR A 372 11.21 -3.89 -0.18
CA TYR A 372 11.62 -3.70 -1.57
C TYR A 372 13.09 -3.32 -1.69
N ASN A 373 13.55 -2.41 -0.83
CA ASN A 373 14.95 -2.00 -0.78
C ASN A 373 15.88 -3.20 -0.48
N GLU A 374 15.47 -4.06 0.45
CA GLU A 374 16.23 -5.27 0.79
C GLU A 374 16.37 -6.20 -0.42
N LEU A 375 15.29 -6.50 -1.14
CA LEU A 375 15.34 -7.35 -2.34
C LEU A 375 16.19 -6.75 -3.46
N LEU A 376 16.09 -5.44 -3.68
CA LEU A 376 16.95 -4.73 -4.62
C LEU A 376 18.43 -4.83 -4.22
N SER A 377 18.72 -4.73 -2.93
CA SER A 377 20.08 -4.84 -2.38
C SER A 377 20.67 -6.25 -2.54
N PHE A 378 19.82 -7.29 -2.60
CA PHE A 378 20.24 -8.65 -2.93
C PHE A 378 20.53 -8.86 -4.42
N GLY A 379 20.23 -7.86 -5.25
CA GLY A 379 20.47 -7.90 -6.69
C GLY A 379 19.26 -8.34 -7.51
N TYR A 380 18.06 -8.44 -6.93
CA TYR A 380 16.84 -8.79 -7.67
C TYR A 380 16.13 -7.54 -8.16
N ASN A 381 15.61 -7.58 -9.38
CA ASN A 381 14.63 -6.59 -9.82
C ASN A 381 13.28 -6.88 -9.14
N VAL A 382 12.55 -5.85 -8.79
CA VAL A 382 11.31 -5.97 -8.02
C VAL A 382 10.12 -5.42 -8.80
N TRP A 383 9.12 -6.26 -9.03
CA TRP A 383 7.76 -5.86 -9.34
C TRP A 383 6.98 -5.75 -8.03
N ALA A 384 6.93 -4.55 -7.45
CA ALA A 384 6.17 -4.27 -6.25
C ALA A 384 4.69 -4.11 -6.59
N CYS A 385 3.85 -4.97 -6.01
CA CYS A 385 2.43 -5.03 -6.33
C CYS A 385 1.59 -5.00 -5.05
N ASP A 386 0.48 -4.28 -5.07
CA ASP A 386 -0.56 -4.51 -4.08
C ASP A 386 -1.24 -5.87 -4.35
N ALA A 387 -1.74 -6.53 -3.32
CA ALA A 387 -2.35 -7.87 -3.45
C ALA A 387 -3.61 -7.89 -4.34
N ASP A 388 -4.16 -6.72 -4.64
CA ASP A 388 -5.30 -6.52 -5.53
C ASP A 388 -4.91 -6.00 -6.92
N ALA A 389 -3.62 -5.95 -7.24
CA ALA A 389 -3.11 -5.68 -8.58
C ALA A 389 -2.85 -7.02 -9.30
N VAL A 390 -3.88 -7.59 -9.91
CA VAL A 390 -3.83 -8.92 -10.56
C VAL A 390 -3.24 -8.86 -11.96
N PHE A 391 -2.64 -9.97 -12.41
CA PHE A 391 -2.01 -10.07 -13.72
C PHE A 391 -2.82 -10.93 -14.69
N VAL A 392 -2.93 -10.46 -15.92
CA VAL A 392 -3.61 -11.14 -17.03
C VAL A 392 -2.58 -11.78 -17.96
N ASN A 393 -1.46 -11.10 -18.20
CA ASN A 393 -0.34 -11.55 -19.01
C ASN A 393 0.99 -11.20 -18.33
N ASP A 394 2.08 -11.85 -18.77
CA ASP A 394 3.44 -11.62 -18.23
C ASP A 394 3.94 -10.19 -18.56
N PRO A 395 4.20 -9.34 -17.57
CA PRO A 395 4.67 -7.98 -17.80
C PRO A 395 6.17 -7.90 -18.08
N ARG A 396 6.94 -8.97 -17.80
CA ARG A 396 8.42 -8.94 -17.81
C ARG A 396 8.98 -8.79 -19.21
N ALA A 397 8.28 -9.32 -20.23
CA ALA A 397 8.71 -9.20 -21.62
C ALA A 397 8.84 -7.73 -22.04
N MET A 398 7.84 -6.92 -21.68
CA MET A 398 7.83 -5.49 -21.98
C MET A 398 9.06 -4.77 -21.41
N MET A 399 9.51 -5.13 -20.19
CA MET A 399 10.65 -4.47 -19.55
C MET A 399 12.01 -4.77 -20.18
N ARG A 400 12.08 -5.70 -21.14
CA ARG A 400 13.27 -6.07 -21.89
C ARG A 400 13.31 -5.41 -23.28
N GLU A 401 12.21 -4.79 -23.69
CA GLU A 401 12.06 -4.14 -24.98
C GLU A 401 12.26 -2.61 -24.87
N TYR A 402 12.76 -1.99 -25.93
CA TYR A 402 12.82 -0.54 -26.02
C TYR A 402 11.41 0.07 -25.99
N PRO A 403 11.17 1.15 -25.22
CA PRO A 403 12.15 1.92 -24.45
C PRO A 403 12.31 1.43 -22.99
N TRP A 404 11.60 0.41 -22.57
CA TRP A 404 11.48 -0.03 -21.18
C TRP A 404 12.76 -0.65 -20.62
N ASP A 405 13.63 -1.18 -21.50
CA ASP A 405 14.95 -1.67 -21.15
C ASP A 405 15.86 -0.60 -20.54
N GLN A 406 15.53 0.68 -20.78
CA GLN A 406 16.24 1.84 -20.24
C GLN A 406 15.65 2.38 -18.93
N ALA A 407 14.46 1.96 -18.53
CA ALA A 407 13.82 2.43 -17.30
C ALA A 407 14.53 1.85 -16.06
N ASP A 408 14.81 2.70 -15.08
CA ASP A 408 15.26 2.28 -13.76
C ASP A 408 14.09 1.93 -12.85
N ILE A 409 13.01 2.72 -12.96
CA ILE A 409 11.71 2.50 -12.31
C ILE A 409 10.64 2.64 -13.38
N ALA A 410 9.63 1.74 -13.38
CA ALA A 410 8.42 1.91 -14.18
C ALA A 410 7.20 1.83 -13.28
N ILE A 411 6.26 2.79 -13.42
CA ILE A 411 5.17 2.98 -12.46
C ILE A 411 3.84 3.22 -13.14
N ALA A 412 2.77 2.67 -12.57
CA ALA A 412 1.40 2.93 -12.97
C ALA A 412 0.92 4.33 -12.51
N THR A 413 -0.20 4.80 -13.06
CA THR A 413 -0.82 6.07 -12.68
C THR A 413 -2.29 5.90 -12.27
N ASP A 414 -2.80 6.86 -11.50
CA ASP A 414 -4.23 6.97 -11.18
C ASP A 414 -5.03 7.72 -12.26
N CYS A 415 -4.45 7.96 -13.43
CA CYS A 415 -5.19 8.51 -14.56
C CYS A 415 -6.26 7.54 -15.06
N ILE A 416 -7.30 8.10 -15.71
CA ILE A 416 -8.40 7.33 -16.31
C ILE A 416 -8.63 7.67 -17.79
N ASP A 417 -7.95 8.65 -18.37
CA ASP A 417 -8.06 9.05 -19.76
C ASP A 417 -7.15 8.21 -20.66
N VAL A 418 -7.63 7.02 -21.03
CA VAL A 418 -6.90 6.09 -21.89
C VAL A 418 -6.59 6.66 -23.28
N PRO A 419 -7.53 7.34 -23.99
CA PRO A 419 -7.23 7.95 -25.27
C PRO A 419 -6.11 8.98 -25.26
N SER A 420 -6.04 9.80 -24.23
CA SER A 420 -4.95 10.79 -24.08
C SER A 420 -3.65 10.13 -23.68
N ASP A 421 -3.68 9.15 -22.76
CA ASP A 421 -2.49 8.41 -22.33
C ASP A 421 -1.83 7.65 -23.48
N ASN A 422 -2.61 7.12 -24.43
CA ASN A 422 -2.08 6.46 -25.63
C ASN A 422 -1.32 7.42 -26.56
N ARG A 423 -1.63 8.71 -26.52
CA ARG A 423 -0.96 9.73 -27.30
C ARG A 423 0.32 10.25 -26.60
N TYR A 424 0.25 10.46 -25.30
CA TYR A 424 1.36 10.89 -24.46
C TYR A 424 1.08 10.52 -22.98
N PRO A 425 2.12 10.19 -22.21
CA PRO A 425 1.94 9.84 -20.79
C PRO A 425 1.35 10.98 -19.99
N LEU A 426 0.36 10.68 -19.17
CA LEU A 426 -0.32 11.65 -18.32
C LEU A 426 0.41 11.82 -16.99
N LEU A 427 1.12 12.93 -16.83
CA LEU A 427 1.94 13.22 -15.64
C LEU A 427 1.20 14.02 -14.55
N HIS A 428 0.02 14.55 -14.87
CA HIS A 428 -0.75 15.36 -13.93
C HIS A 428 -1.48 14.52 -12.87
N CYS A 429 -1.75 13.24 -13.14
CA CYS A 429 -2.30 12.33 -12.14
C CYS A 429 -1.23 11.77 -11.23
N ASP A 430 -1.60 11.32 -10.05
CA ASP A 430 -0.65 10.65 -9.16
C ASP A 430 -0.11 9.36 -9.75
N PHE A 431 1.16 9.11 -9.49
CA PHE A 431 1.74 7.79 -9.66
C PHE A 431 1.16 6.86 -8.62
N ASN A 432 0.83 5.64 -9.04
CA ASN A 432 0.22 4.64 -8.17
C ASN A 432 1.24 3.57 -7.78
N THR A 433 1.58 3.54 -6.48
CA THR A 433 2.59 2.62 -5.93
C THR A 433 2.08 1.20 -5.67
N GLY A 434 0.84 0.91 -6.03
CA GLY A 434 0.31 -0.45 -6.04
C GLY A 434 0.80 -1.29 -7.22
N LEU A 435 1.53 -0.68 -8.18
CA LEU A 435 2.21 -1.38 -9.25
C LEU A 435 3.44 -0.60 -9.72
N VAL A 436 4.61 -1.07 -9.29
CA VAL A 436 5.91 -0.44 -9.58
C VAL A 436 6.94 -1.51 -9.94
N TYR A 437 7.62 -1.33 -11.04
CA TYR A 437 8.83 -2.07 -11.38
C TYR A 437 10.07 -1.28 -10.99
N MET A 438 11.05 -1.93 -10.39
CA MET A 438 12.31 -1.34 -9.95
C MET A 438 13.48 -2.25 -10.33
N ARG A 439 14.49 -1.70 -11.01
CA ARG A 439 15.73 -2.44 -11.29
C ARG A 439 16.68 -2.35 -10.12
N SER A 440 17.37 -3.47 -9.85
CA SER A 440 18.44 -3.48 -8.86
C SER A 440 19.65 -2.72 -9.38
N ARG A 441 19.71 -1.43 -9.05
CA ARG A 441 20.83 -0.52 -9.32
C ARG A 441 21.12 0.34 -8.11
N PRO A 442 22.36 0.78 -7.90
CA PRO A 442 22.71 1.62 -6.74
C PRO A 442 21.81 2.84 -6.58
N GLU A 443 21.49 3.53 -7.68
CA GLU A 443 20.66 4.74 -7.67
C GLU A 443 19.22 4.45 -7.27
N VAL A 444 18.69 3.27 -7.63
CA VAL A 444 17.33 2.83 -7.26
C VAL A 444 17.28 2.39 -5.81
N ILE A 445 18.33 1.70 -5.33
CA ILE A 445 18.47 1.31 -3.92
C ILE A 445 18.52 2.57 -3.04
N GLU A 446 19.32 3.56 -3.41
CA GLU A 446 19.38 4.84 -2.70
C GLU A 446 18.03 5.59 -2.75
N PHE A 447 17.35 5.60 -3.91
CA PHE A 447 16.03 6.19 -4.05
C PHE A 447 14.99 5.52 -3.14
N THR A 448 14.96 4.18 -3.09
CA THR A 448 14.01 3.44 -2.24
C THR A 448 14.30 3.65 -0.77
N GLU A 449 15.56 3.81 -0.38
CA GLU A 449 15.90 4.16 1.00
C GLU A 449 15.37 5.55 1.38
N ARG A 450 15.59 6.55 0.54
CA ARG A 450 15.04 7.90 0.77
C ARG A 450 13.51 7.90 0.75
N TRP A 451 12.89 7.09 -0.11
CA TRP A 451 11.44 6.89 -0.10
C TRP A 451 10.96 6.39 1.26
N ARG A 452 11.61 5.39 1.80
CA ARG A 452 11.33 4.85 3.13
C ARG A 452 11.55 5.90 4.24
N GLU A 453 12.68 6.63 4.19
CA GLU A 453 12.98 7.71 5.13
C GLU A 453 11.96 8.86 5.07
N THR A 454 11.51 9.21 3.88
CA THR A 454 10.46 10.24 3.69
C THR A 454 9.17 9.85 4.41
N ILE A 455 8.77 8.58 4.36
CA ILE A 455 7.59 8.09 5.09
C ILE A 455 7.87 8.07 6.61
N ALA A 456 9.04 7.55 7.02
CA ALA A 456 9.38 7.38 8.43
C ALA A 456 9.49 8.70 9.19
N ASN A 457 10.03 9.75 8.54
CA ASN A 457 10.25 11.06 9.12
C ASN A 457 9.05 12.02 8.96
N ALA A 458 7.98 11.58 8.31
CA ALA A 458 6.81 12.41 8.08
C ALA A 458 6.10 12.75 9.41
N LYS A 459 5.92 14.03 9.68
CA LYS A 459 5.13 14.52 10.83
C LYS A 459 3.63 14.30 10.64
N GLU A 460 3.20 14.18 9.40
CA GLU A 460 1.80 14.00 9.02
C GLU A 460 1.48 12.54 8.81
N THR A 461 0.46 12.03 9.48
CA THR A 461 -0.02 10.65 9.36
C THR A 461 -0.59 10.32 7.97
N ARG A 462 -0.74 11.32 7.09
CA ARG A 462 -1.23 11.15 5.71
C ARG A 462 -0.14 10.75 4.73
N ILE A 463 1.14 10.97 5.05
CA ILE A 463 2.24 10.64 4.15
C ILE A 463 2.49 9.13 4.22
N ARG A 464 2.07 8.45 3.18
CA ARG A 464 2.18 7.00 2.96
C ARG A 464 3.09 6.74 1.76
N ASP A 465 3.28 5.49 1.41
CA ASP A 465 4.14 5.09 0.28
C ASP A 465 3.84 5.87 -1.01
N GLN A 466 2.59 5.93 -1.45
CA GLN A 466 2.21 6.64 -2.68
C GLN A 466 2.42 8.16 -2.57
N ALA A 467 2.00 8.79 -1.48
CA ALA A 467 2.18 10.22 -1.28
C ALA A 467 3.66 10.59 -1.24
N ALA A 468 4.48 9.85 -0.49
CA ALA A 468 5.92 10.08 -0.41
C ALA A 468 6.60 9.90 -1.78
N PHE A 469 6.23 8.86 -2.55
CA PHE A 469 6.74 8.64 -3.89
C PHE A 469 6.43 9.82 -4.82
N ASN A 470 5.17 10.28 -4.83
CA ASN A 470 4.74 11.44 -5.63
C ASN A 470 5.45 12.73 -5.19
N MET A 471 5.60 12.96 -3.88
CA MET A 471 6.36 14.10 -3.37
C MET A 471 7.81 14.08 -3.89
N MET A 472 8.49 12.93 -3.81
CA MET A 472 9.87 12.81 -4.24
C MET A 472 10.05 12.97 -5.75
N THR A 473 9.12 12.49 -6.55
CA THR A 473 9.25 12.44 -8.02
C THR A 473 8.65 13.64 -8.72
N LYS A 474 7.66 14.31 -8.12
CA LYS A 474 6.94 15.44 -8.74
C LYS A 474 7.29 16.80 -8.15
N LEU A 475 8.20 16.86 -7.18
CA LEU A 475 8.65 18.15 -6.61
C LEU A 475 9.25 19.08 -7.69
N ARG A 476 9.87 18.49 -8.71
CA ARG A 476 10.32 19.18 -9.92
C ARG A 476 9.67 18.55 -11.15
N PRO A 477 9.46 19.31 -12.23
CA PRO A 477 8.99 18.74 -13.48
C PRO A 477 9.87 17.58 -13.94
N LEU A 478 9.24 16.47 -14.32
CA LEU A 478 9.94 15.35 -14.95
C LEU A 478 10.33 15.75 -16.37
N GLU A 479 11.61 15.64 -16.69
CA GLU A 479 12.15 15.98 -18.02
C GLU A 479 12.07 14.76 -18.96
N PRO A 480 11.49 14.88 -20.16
CA PRO A 480 11.51 13.79 -21.12
C PRO A 480 12.94 13.32 -21.41
N LEU A 481 13.17 12.03 -21.29
CA LEU A 481 14.47 11.45 -21.58
C LEU A 481 14.80 11.63 -23.07
N LYS A 482 16.04 12.04 -23.34
CA LYS A 482 16.57 12.17 -24.70
C LYS A 482 17.51 11.01 -25.02
N SER A 483 17.35 10.43 -26.19
CA SER A 483 18.30 9.46 -26.76
C SER A 483 19.58 10.15 -27.23
N LYS A 484 20.60 9.39 -27.59
CA LYS A 484 21.88 9.92 -28.04
C LYS A 484 21.77 10.81 -29.30
N ASP A 485 20.79 10.58 -30.15
CA ASP A 485 20.47 11.38 -31.34
C ASP A 485 19.53 12.57 -31.06
N GLY A 486 19.27 12.86 -29.77
CA GLY A 486 18.45 14.00 -29.33
C GLY A 486 16.94 13.80 -29.40
N LYS A 487 16.46 12.67 -29.87
CA LYS A 487 15.02 12.36 -29.92
C LYS A 487 14.47 12.05 -28.54
N THR A 488 13.23 12.39 -28.32
CA THR A 488 12.53 12.03 -27.08
C THR A 488 12.29 10.53 -27.02
N VAL A 489 12.70 9.89 -25.92
CA VAL A 489 12.40 8.48 -25.64
C VAL A 489 10.95 8.38 -25.14
N PRO A 490 10.10 7.61 -25.80
CA PRO A 490 8.69 7.53 -25.41
C PRO A 490 8.51 7.06 -23.96
N ARG A 491 7.63 7.72 -23.22
CA ARG A 491 7.20 7.37 -21.85
C ARG A 491 8.30 7.32 -20.80
N LEU A 492 9.53 7.72 -21.10
CA LEU A 492 10.64 7.79 -20.17
C LEU A 492 11.01 9.23 -19.81
N PHE A 493 11.26 9.45 -18.54
CA PHE A 493 11.55 10.74 -17.95
C PHE A 493 12.78 10.66 -17.05
N SER A 494 13.57 11.72 -17.01
CA SER A 494 14.66 11.90 -16.06
C SER A 494 14.10 12.56 -14.79
N CYS A 495 14.34 11.93 -13.65
CA CYS A 495 14.01 12.47 -12.34
C CYS A 495 15.31 12.90 -11.63
N SER A 496 15.46 14.19 -11.39
CA SER A 496 16.66 14.78 -10.75
C SER A 496 16.54 14.92 -9.22
N ASN A 497 15.46 14.44 -8.62
CA ASN A 497 15.14 14.64 -7.21
C ASN A 497 15.80 13.64 -6.27
N GLY A 498 16.91 13.08 -6.63
CA GLY A 498 17.40 11.95 -5.91
C GLY A 498 18.90 11.87 -5.71
N GLY A 499 19.59 12.90 -5.25
CA GLY A 499 21.04 12.88 -5.11
C GLY A 499 21.77 13.15 -6.44
N ASP A 500 23.04 12.79 -6.54
CA ASP A 500 23.89 13.05 -7.70
C ASP A 500 23.52 12.21 -8.94
N GLY A 501 22.63 11.21 -8.78
CA GLY A 501 22.19 10.29 -9.83
C GLY A 501 20.83 10.67 -10.42
N LYS A 502 20.74 10.69 -11.75
CA LYS A 502 19.45 10.83 -12.46
C LYS A 502 18.80 9.47 -12.61
N ILE A 503 17.63 9.27 -11.98
CA ILE A 503 16.82 8.09 -12.16
C ILE A 503 15.93 8.26 -13.40
N LYS A 504 15.79 7.20 -14.18
CA LYS A 504 14.91 7.14 -15.35
C LYS A 504 13.59 6.50 -14.95
N ILE A 505 12.54 7.31 -14.93
CA ILE A 505 11.19 6.86 -14.60
C ILE A 505 10.41 6.61 -15.87
N GLY A 506 9.88 5.40 -16.02
CA GLY A 506 8.94 5.02 -17.07
C GLY A 506 7.49 5.10 -16.55
N VAL A 507 6.60 5.70 -17.33
CA VAL A 507 5.17 5.76 -17.02
C VAL A 507 4.46 4.64 -17.77
N LEU A 508 3.99 3.62 -17.04
CA LEU A 508 3.33 2.45 -17.62
C LEU A 508 2.08 2.84 -18.41
N PRO A 509 1.85 2.25 -19.60
CA PRO A 509 0.71 2.62 -20.45
C PRO A 509 -0.61 2.19 -19.81
N LEU A 510 -1.51 3.15 -19.64
CA LEU A 510 -2.82 2.95 -19.02
C LEU A 510 -3.70 1.96 -19.78
N SER A 511 -3.48 1.79 -21.10
CA SER A 511 -4.18 0.78 -21.92
C SER A 511 -3.79 -0.67 -21.62
N ARG A 512 -2.61 -0.89 -21.01
CA ARG A 512 -2.11 -2.25 -20.67
C ARG A 512 -2.09 -2.50 -19.15
N TYR A 513 -1.88 -1.46 -18.36
CA TYR A 513 -1.89 -1.50 -16.90
C TYR A 513 -3.12 -0.74 -16.41
N LEU A 514 -4.27 -1.39 -16.53
CA LEU A 514 -5.56 -0.78 -16.26
C LEU A 514 -5.81 -0.69 -14.76
N ASN A 515 -6.53 0.36 -14.37
CA ASN A 515 -7.08 0.48 -13.03
C ASN A 515 -8.57 0.02 -13.01
N GLY A 516 -9.16 -0.01 -11.83
CA GLY A 516 -10.53 -0.50 -11.66
C GLY A 516 -11.57 0.30 -12.43
N HIS A 517 -11.36 1.59 -12.70
CA HIS A 517 -12.29 2.38 -13.52
C HIS A 517 -12.12 2.09 -15.01
N THR A 518 -10.88 2.10 -15.51
CA THR A 518 -10.60 1.88 -16.94
C THR A 518 -10.97 0.46 -17.39
N PHE A 519 -10.85 -0.53 -16.49
CA PHE A 519 -11.21 -1.92 -16.81
C PHE A 519 -12.71 -2.19 -16.64
N PHE A 520 -13.31 -1.89 -15.48
CA PHE A 520 -14.67 -2.34 -15.14
C PHE A 520 -15.77 -1.34 -15.53
N VAL A 521 -15.44 -0.08 -15.72
CA VAL A 521 -16.41 0.97 -16.03
C VAL A 521 -16.29 1.41 -17.47
N GLN A 522 -15.08 1.78 -17.91
CA GLN A 522 -14.84 2.17 -19.30
C GLN A 522 -14.76 0.98 -20.26
N HIS A 523 -14.47 -0.23 -19.76
CA HIS A 523 -14.19 -1.42 -20.59
C HIS A 523 -13.13 -1.15 -21.67
N ALA A 524 -12.09 -0.38 -21.32
CA ALA A 524 -11.09 0.10 -22.28
C ALA A 524 -10.37 -1.05 -23.02
N HIS A 525 -10.22 -2.19 -22.38
CA HIS A 525 -9.62 -3.41 -22.97
C HIS A 525 -10.48 -4.06 -24.08
N THR A 526 -11.74 -3.67 -24.22
CA THR A 526 -12.66 -4.19 -25.25
C THR A 526 -12.80 -3.26 -26.45
N LEU A 527 -12.14 -2.09 -26.42
CA LEU A 527 -12.20 -1.13 -27.50
C LEU A 527 -11.49 -1.65 -28.75
N PRO A 528 -11.94 -1.25 -29.97
CA PRO A 528 -11.23 -1.60 -31.20
C PRO A 528 -9.75 -1.19 -31.12
N LYS A 529 -8.85 -2.09 -31.47
CA LYS A 529 -7.37 -1.90 -31.41
C LYS A 529 -6.80 -1.75 -29.99
N ALA A 530 -7.56 -2.12 -28.93
CA ALA A 530 -6.99 -2.19 -27.60
C ALA A 530 -5.88 -3.25 -27.55
N GLU A 531 -4.77 -2.91 -26.92
CA GLU A 531 -3.73 -3.89 -26.63
C GLU A 531 -4.18 -4.86 -25.53
N PRO A 532 -3.70 -6.10 -25.53
CA PRO A 532 -3.99 -7.04 -24.44
C PRO A 532 -3.54 -6.48 -23.09
N PRO A 533 -4.40 -6.49 -22.07
CA PRO A 533 -4.02 -6.02 -20.75
C PRO A 533 -2.92 -6.89 -20.13
N LEU A 534 -1.99 -6.28 -19.40
CA LEU A 534 -0.97 -6.97 -18.61
C LEU A 534 -1.42 -7.13 -17.18
N SER A 535 -1.98 -6.07 -16.60
CA SER A 535 -2.50 -6.11 -15.23
C SER A 535 -3.75 -5.26 -15.05
N VAL A 536 -4.48 -5.57 -13.98
CA VAL A 536 -5.64 -4.79 -13.51
C VAL A 536 -5.47 -4.54 -12.03
N HIS A 537 -5.34 -3.27 -11.66
CA HIS A 537 -5.27 -2.85 -10.25
C HIS A 537 -6.64 -2.41 -9.76
N MET A 538 -7.13 -3.00 -8.68
CA MET A 538 -8.51 -2.86 -8.17
C MET A 538 -8.73 -1.55 -7.39
N THR A 539 -8.29 -0.43 -7.95
CA THR A 539 -8.65 0.92 -7.48
C THR A 539 -10.05 1.31 -7.95
N TYR A 540 -10.56 2.45 -7.52
CA TYR A 540 -11.86 2.99 -7.93
C TYR A 540 -13.04 2.01 -7.70
N GLN A 541 -13.07 1.34 -6.58
CA GLN A 541 -14.18 0.49 -6.12
C GLN A 541 -14.91 1.15 -4.95
N PHE A 542 -16.16 0.75 -4.70
CA PHE A 542 -17.04 1.49 -3.79
C PHE A 542 -17.44 0.72 -2.51
N ALA A 543 -16.97 -0.48 -2.31
CA ALA A 543 -17.36 -1.32 -1.18
C ALA A 543 -16.21 -1.44 -0.16
N GLU A 544 -15.85 -0.33 0.45
CA GLU A 544 -14.90 -0.30 1.57
C GLU A 544 -15.64 -0.17 2.91
N GLY A 545 -15.00 -0.51 4.00
CA GLY A 545 -15.56 -0.38 5.36
C GLY A 545 -15.96 -1.69 6.03
N SER A 546 -15.73 -2.84 5.39
CA SER A 546 -15.92 -4.17 5.99
C SER A 546 -14.61 -4.82 6.41
N SER A 547 -14.70 -5.95 7.11
CA SER A 547 -13.56 -6.78 7.48
C SER A 547 -12.79 -7.34 6.28
N PHE A 548 -13.42 -7.38 5.10
CA PHE A 548 -12.86 -7.92 3.87
C PHE A 548 -13.22 -7.03 2.66
N ALA A 549 -12.36 -7.03 1.64
CA ALA A 549 -12.55 -6.25 0.42
C ALA A 549 -13.55 -6.93 -0.54
N HIS A 550 -14.81 -7.04 -0.13
CA HIS A 550 -15.86 -7.75 -0.88
C HIS A 550 -16.07 -7.19 -2.29
N GLY A 551 -16.03 -5.88 -2.48
CA GLY A 551 -16.18 -5.25 -3.81
C GLY A 551 -15.06 -5.62 -4.75
N LYS A 552 -13.80 -5.64 -4.29
CA LYS A 552 -12.65 -6.06 -5.11
C LYS A 552 -12.76 -7.53 -5.53
N ARG A 553 -13.09 -8.42 -4.58
CA ARG A 553 -13.31 -9.84 -4.87
C ARG A 553 -14.43 -10.03 -5.90
N GLN A 554 -15.55 -9.32 -5.72
CA GLN A 554 -16.71 -9.45 -6.60
C GLN A 554 -16.37 -9.01 -8.03
N ARG A 555 -15.69 -7.86 -8.22
CA ARG A 555 -15.21 -7.41 -9.53
C ARG A 555 -14.28 -8.43 -10.19
N LEU A 556 -13.35 -9.00 -9.42
CA LEU A 556 -12.45 -10.03 -9.92
C LEU A 556 -13.21 -11.29 -10.35
N ARG A 557 -14.26 -11.70 -9.62
CA ARG A 557 -15.16 -12.77 -10.02
C ARG A 557 -15.89 -12.41 -11.32
N GLU A 558 -16.45 -11.23 -11.42
CA GLU A 558 -17.15 -10.74 -12.62
C GLU A 558 -16.25 -10.77 -13.86
N ALA A 559 -14.96 -10.46 -13.69
CA ALA A 559 -13.98 -10.51 -14.77
C ALA A 559 -13.37 -11.90 -15.04
N GLY A 560 -13.68 -12.93 -14.24
CA GLY A 560 -13.03 -14.24 -14.31
C GLY A 560 -11.56 -14.23 -13.87
N LEU A 561 -11.18 -13.26 -13.05
CA LEU A 561 -9.83 -13.05 -12.50
C LEU A 561 -9.71 -13.47 -11.01
N TRP A 562 -10.78 -13.99 -10.42
CA TRP A 562 -10.74 -14.61 -9.11
C TRP A 562 -10.63 -16.14 -9.28
N LEU A 563 -9.46 -16.69 -8.93
CA LEU A 563 -9.06 -18.06 -9.29
C LEU A 563 -9.03 -19.03 -8.11
N VAL A 564 -9.27 -18.55 -6.89
CA VAL A 564 -9.05 -19.31 -5.64
C VAL A 564 -10.35 -19.76 -4.95
N ASP A 565 -11.49 -19.63 -5.62
CA ASP A 565 -12.73 -20.22 -5.10
C ASP A 565 -12.62 -21.76 -5.12
N ASP A 566 -13.14 -22.39 -4.07
CA ASP A 566 -13.18 -23.84 -3.94
C ASP A 566 -14.21 -24.49 -4.88
N ASP A 567 -14.17 -25.82 -4.98
CA ASP A 567 -15.10 -26.56 -5.84
C ASP A 567 -16.56 -26.44 -5.40
N ALA A 568 -16.81 -26.16 -4.10
CA ALA A 568 -18.18 -25.96 -3.60
C ALA A 568 -18.81 -24.68 -4.18
N TYR A 569 -18.00 -23.68 -4.53
CA TYR A 569 -18.49 -22.49 -5.21
C TYR A 569 -19.10 -22.83 -6.57
N TYR A 570 -18.58 -23.83 -7.27
CA TYR A 570 -18.98 -24.22 -8.63
C TYR A 570 -19.95 -25.43 -8.66
N ASN A 571 -20.06 -26.16 -7.58
CA ASN A 571 -20.84 -27.42 -7.54
C ASN A 571 -22.15 -27.23 -6.78
N GLY A 572 -23.10 -26.49 -7.36
CA GLY A 572 -24.38 -26.16 -6.73
C GLY A 572 -25.58 -26.36 -7.63
N LYS A 573 -26.77 -26.13 -7.08
CA LYS A 573 -28.02 -25.86 -7.81
C LYS A 573 -28.25 -24.35 -7.81
N TYR A 574 -28.64 -23.80 -8.92
CA TYR A 574 -28.72 -22.35 -9.12
C TYR A 574 -30.10 -21.88 -9.51
N LEU A 575 -30.42 -20.64 -9.13
CA LEU A 575 -31.54 -19.87 -9.63
C LEU A 575 -31.00 -18.72 -10.48
N ALA A 576 -31.56 -18.48 -11.64
CA ALA A 576 -31.19 -17.38 -12.54
C ALA A 576 -32.42 -16.64 -13.05
N LEU A 577 -32.24 -15.44 -13.52
CA LEU A 577 -33.22 -14.67 -14.28
C LEU A 577 -32.82 -14.63 -15.72
N SER A 578 -33.81 -14.72 -16.65
CA SER A 578 -33.53 -14.56 -18.06
C SER A 578 -32.97 -13.17 -18.39
N ASP A 579 -32.07 -13.10 -19.38
CA ASP A 579 -31.49 -11.81 -19.79
C ASP A 579 -32.54 -10.81 -20.24
N ALA A 580 -33.62 -11.28 -20.86
CA ALA A 580 -34.74 -10.42 -21.30
C ALA A 580 -35.48 -9.71 -20.14
N ALA A 581 -35.50 -10.34 -18.95
CA ALA A 581 -36.13 -9.77 -17.77
C ALA A 581 -35.13 -8.99 -16.88
N ALA A 582 -33.83 -9.20 -17.08
CA ALA A 582 -32.79 -8.63 -16.25
C ALA A 582 -32.66 -7.10 -16.36
N THR A 583 -32.94 -6.56 -17.55
CA THR A 583 -32.79 -5.13 -17.86
C THR A 583 -34.02 -4.60 -18.60
N LEU A 584 -34.26 -3.30 -18.51
CA LEU A 584 -35.16 -2.60 -19.39
C LEU A 584 -34.62 -2.59 -20.83
N ALA A 585 -35.45 -2.16 -21.80
CA ALA A 585 -34.97 -2.00 -23.17
C ALA A 585 -33.72 -1.12 -23.23
N VAL A 586 -32.66 -1.65 -23.85
CA VAL A 586 -31.36 -0.95 -23.89
C VAL A 586 -31.44 0.19 -24.91
N GLU A 587 -31.25 1.41 -24.42
CA GLU A 587 -31.21 2.60 -25.26
C GLU A 587 -29.80 3.21 -25.21
N PRO A 588 -29.01 3.10 -26.29
CA PRO A 588 -27.70 3.75 -26.33
C PRO A 588 -27.81 5.26 -26.18
N MET A 589 -26.93 5.85 -25.38
CA MET A 589 -26.89 7.27 -25.16
C MET A 589 -25.67 7.89 -25.84
N GLY A 590 -25.89 9.01 -26.51
CA GLY A 590 -24.80 9.75 -27.18
C GLY A 590 -23.78 10.35 -26.21
N PRO A 591 -22.68 10.91 -26.76
CA PRO A 591 -21.64 11.52 -25.95
C PRO A 591 -22.12 12.78 -25.22
N ASN A 592 -23.06 13.52 -25.77
CA ASN A 592 -23.59 14.78 -25.23
C ASN A 592 -24.96 14.58 -24.55
N VAL A 593 -25.15 13.46 -23.88
CA VAL A 593 -26.42 13.20 -23.17
C VAL A 593 -26.62 14.21 -22.03
N ASP A 594 -27.87 14.65 -21.85
CA ASP A 594 -28.23 15.39 -20.64
C ASP A 594 -28.06 14.47 -19.41
N SER A 595 -27.29 14.91 -18.45
CA SER A 595 -27.06 14.14 -17.23
C SER A 595 -28.33 13.83 -16.44
N ARG A 596 -29.36 14.71 -16.47
CA ARG A 596 -30.64 14.49 -15.79
C ARG A 596 -31.38 13.31 -16.39
N ASP A 597 -31.41 13.25 -17.73
CA ASP A 597 -32.07 12.14 -18.43
C ASP A 597 -31.32 10.83 -18.24
N ALA A 598 -29.99 10.87 -18.26
CA ALA A 598 -29.18 9.70 -17.99
C ALA A 598 -29.39 9.18 -16.54
N VAL A 599 -29.42 10.07 -15.54
CA VAL A 599 -29.70 9.71 -14.14
C VAL A 599 -31.12 9.14 -14.00
N LYS A 600 -32.15 9.75 -14.61
CA LYS A 600 -33.51 9.20 -14.57
C LYS A 600 -33.57 7.78 -15.12
N LYS A 601 -32.93 7.53 -16.28
CA LYS A 601 -32.86 6.20 -16.86
C LYS A 601 -32.07 5.23 -15.99
N HIS A 602 -30.94 5.68 -15.44
CA HIS A 602 -30.15 4.87 -14.52
C HIS A 602 -30.98 4.44 -13.31
N LEU A 603 -31.68 5.36 -12.66
CA LEU A 603 -32.52 5.06 -11.50
C LEU A 603 -33.71 4.14 -11.87
N ALA A 604 -34.35 4.34 -13.02
CA ALA A 604 -35.40 3.46 -13.49
C ALA A 604 -34.88 2.03 -13.70
N GLU A 605 -33.70 1.86 -14.30
CA GLU A 605 -33.04 0.57 -14.50
C GLU A 605 -32.71 -0.11 -13.16
N GLN A 606 -32.18 0.66 -12.19
CA GLN A 606 -31.86 0.09 -10.89
C GLN A 606 -33.13 -0.32 -10.13
N ARG A 607 -34.20 0.48 -10.16
CA ARG A 607 -35.48 0.12 -9.56
C ARG A 607 -36.06 -1.15 -10.17
N HIS A 608 -36.05 -1.29 -11.52
CA HIS A 608 -36.47 -2.48 -12.19
C HIS A 608 -35.73 -3.72 -11.69
N ARG A 609 -34.40 -3.62 -11.58
CA ARG A 609 -33.53 -4.70 -11.10
C ARG A 609 -33.81 -5.08 -9.65
N ILE A 610 -33.94 -4.10 -8.76
CA ILE A 610 -34.24 -4.33 -7.35
C ILE A 610 -35.57 -5.06 -7.18
N ASN A 611 -36.58 -4.70 -7.97
CA ASN A 611 -37.88 -5.34 -7.99
C ASN A 611 -37.85 -6.78 -8.54
N GLN A 612 -36.83 -7.14 -9.32
CA GLN A 612 -36.53 -8.50 -9.70
C GLN A 612 -35.76 -9.26 -8.62
N LEU A 613 -34.73 -8.63 -8.03
CA LEU A 613 -33.81 -9.26 -7.09
C LEU A 613 -34.48 -9.66 -5.77
N ARG A 614 -35.41 -8.86 -5.27
CA ARG A 614 -36.09 -9.16 -4.00
C ARG A 614 -36.86 -10.48 -4.02
N PRO A 615 -37.79 -10.73 -4.96
CA PRO A 615 -38.44 -12.02 -5.07
C PRO A 615 -37.46 -13.15 -5.42
N LEU A 616 -36.43 -12.90 -6.24
CA LEU A 616 -35.40 -13.89 -6.55
C LEU A 616 -34.67 -14.38 -5.29
N LEU A 617 -34.31 -13.48 -4.37
CA LEU A 617 -33.68 -13.83 -3.11
C LEU A 617 -34.60 -14.70 -2.25
N GLY A 618 -35.91 -14.38 -2.19
CA GLY A 618 -36.90 -15.17 -1.49
C GLY A 618 -37.05 -16.57 -2.08
N ILE A 619 -37.18 -16.67 -3.39
CA ILE A 619 -37.30 -17.94 -4.13
C ILE A 619 -35.99 -18.76 -3.97
N ALA A 620 -34.83 -18.14 -4.07
CA ALA A 620 -33.54 -18.82 -3.88
C ALA A 620 -33.41 -19.39 -2.46
N LYS A 621 -33.81 -18.61 -1.45
CA LYS A 621 -33.87 -19.05 -0.05
C LYS A 621 -34.81 -20.22 0.14
N ALA A 622 -36.05 -20.13 -0.38
CA ALA A 622 -37.06 -21.19 -0.27
C ALA A 622 -36.59 -22.51 -0.92
N LEU A 623 -35.88 -22.44 -2.04
CA LEU A 623 -35.39 -23.60 -2.77
C LEU A 623 -34.00 -24.10 -2.32
N GLY A 624 -33.32 -23.40 -1.42
CA GLY A 624 -31.93 -23.70 -1.04
C GLY A 624 -30.96 -23.62 -2.23
N ARG A 625 -31.17 -22.70 -3.19
CA ARG A 625 -30.36 -22.52 -4.38
C ARG A 625 -29.51 -21.27 -4.29
N ALA A 626 -28.32 -21.30 -4.88
CA ALA A 626 -27.52 -20.09 -5.06
C ALA A 626 -28.11 -19.22 -6.19
N LEU A 627 -28.15 -17.91 -5.97
CA LEU A 627 -28.64 -16.96 -6.97
C LEU A 627 -27.51 -16.53 -7.91
N ILE A 628 -27.66 -16.76 -9.21
CA ILE A 628 -26.83 -16.09 -10.22
C ILE A 628 -27.44 -14.71 -10.43
N LEU A 629 -26.66 -13.68 -10.13
CA LEU A 629 -27.08 -12.29 -10.28
C LEU A 629 -27.39 -11.98 -11.74
N PRO A 630 -28.47 -11.24 -12.02
CA PRO A 630 -28.72 -10.77 -13.37
C PRO A 630 -27.69 -9.70 -13.80
N ARG A 631 -27.53 -9.55 -15.10
CA ARG A 631 -26.71 -8.48 -15.69
C ARG A 631 -27.10 -7.12 -15.10
N MET A 632 -26.09 -6.30 -14.80
CA MET A 632 -26.27 -4.97 -14.26
C MET A 632 -25.91 -3.93 -15.33
N LEU A 633 -26.83 -3.02 -15.62
CA LEU A 633 -26.67 -1.99 -16.64
C LEU A 633 -26.76 -0.60 -16.00
N CYS A 634 -25.78 0.24 -16.30
CA CYS A 634 -25.70 1.61 -15.78
C CYS A 634 -25.74 2.65 -16.89
N TYR A 635 -26.56 3.69 -16.72
CA TYR A 635 -26.69 4.81 -17.65
C TYR A 635 -25.92 6.05 -17.18
N CYS A 636 -25.33 6.00 -15.99
CA CYS A 636 -24.53 7.06 -15.44
C CYS A 636 -23.37 6.46 -14.68
N ASP A 637 -22.19 7.03 -14.83
CA ASP A 637 -21.03 6.67 -14.02
C ASP A 637 -21.26 7.12 -12.57
N PHE A 638 -20.44 6.62 -11.69
CA PHE A 638 -20.47 6.96 -10.29
C PHE A 638 -19.05 7.12 -9.76
N MET A 639 -18.68 8.36 -9.49
CA MET A 639 -17.40 8.71 -8.87
C MET A 639 -17.62 9.84 -7.87
N TRP A 640 -16.66 10.04 -6.98
CA TRP A 640 -16.67 11.16 -6.02
C TRP A 640 -16.22 12.50 -6.61
N LYS A 641 -16.15 12.58 -7.93
CA LYS A 641 -15.85 13.80 -8.67
C LYS A 641 -17.07 14.32 -9.42
N GLU A 642 -17.03 15.58 -9.77
CA GLU A 642 -17.98 16.18 -10.69
C GLU A 642 -18.00 15.43 -12.02
N MET A 643 -19.18 15.18 -12.54
CA MET A 643 -19.39 14.47 -13.80
C MET A 643 -20.06 15.37 -14.83
N GLN A 644 -19.63 15.25 -16.08
CA GLN A 644 -20.28 15.88 -17.24
C GLN A 644 -20.87 14.80 -18.13
N ASN A 645 -22.13 15.00 -18.56
CA ASN A 645 -22.81 14.00 -19.40
C ASN A 645 -22.81 12.58 -18.78
N CYS A 646 -22.95 12.51 -17.45
CA CYS A 646 -22.87 11.28 -16.66
C CYS A 646 -21.55 10.50 -16.81
N ARG A 647 -20.44 11.18 -17.11
CA ARG A 647 -19.09 10.64 -17.20
C ARG A 647 -18.14 11.46 -16.37
N VAL A 648 -17.18 10.84 -15.73
CA VAL A 648 -16.12 11.57 -15.02
C VAL A 648 -15.14 12.17 -16.01
N GLY A 649 -14.48 13.28 -15.64
CA GLY A 649 -13.43 13.90 -16.45
C GLY A 649 -12.30 12.90 -16.73
N GLY A 650 -11.94 12.77 -18.00
CA GLY A 650 -11.00 11.74 -18.50
C GLY A 650 -11.68 10.45 -18.99
N ALA A 651 -12.99 10.28 -18.82
CA ALA A 651 -13.74 9.13 -19.35
C ALA A 651 -14.83 9.55 -20.37
N GLU A 652 -14.67 10.71 -21.02
CA GLU A 652 -15.66 11.28 -21.93
C GLU A 652 -15.97 10.37 -23.13
N SER A 653 -15.01 9.51 -23.51
CA SER A 653 -15.17 8.52 -24.58
C SER A 653 -15.96 7.27 -24.18
N MET A 654 -16.30 7.13 -22.91
CA MET A 654 -17.01 5.97 -22.36
C MET A 654 -18.42 5.87 -22.97
N ARG A 655 -18.80 4.64 -23.33
CA ARG A 655 -20.15 4.37 -23.87
C ARG A 655 -21.17 4.26 -22.74
N LEU A 656 -22.35 4.80 -22.95
CA LEU A 656 -23.53 4.61 -22.10
C LEU A 656 -24.64 3.96 -22.87
N PRO A 657 -25.41 3.01 -22.30
CA PRO A 657 -25.11 2.38 -21.00
C PRO A 657 -23.92 1.44 -21.06
N PHE A 658 -23.42 1.04 -19.89
CA PHE A 658 -22.34 0.08 -19.73
C PHE A 658 -22.71 -1.04 -18.76
N ASP A 659 -22.09 -2.19 -18.88
CA ASP A 659 -22.18 -3.26 -17.89
C ASP A 659 -21.42 -2.81 -16.64
N CYS A 660 -22.13 -2.50 -15.56
CA CYS A 660 -21.52 -2.03 -14.36
C CYS A 660 -21.25 -3.17 -13.37
N PRO A 661 -20.14 -3.10 -12.62
CA PRO A 661 -19.87 -4.07 -11.59
C PRO A 661 -20.87 -3.93 -10.44
N MET A 662 -21.08 -5.01 -9.68
CA MET A 662 -22.07 -5.08 -8.60
C MET A 662 -21.89 -3.95 -7.57
N ASP A 663 -20.64 -3.65 -7.18
CA ASP A 663 -20.35 -2.61 -6.20
C ASP A 663 -20.64 -1.18 -6.68
N HIS A 664 -20.90 -1.01 -7.96
CA HIS A 664 -21.32 0.28 -8.54
C HIS A 664 -22.75 0.63 -8.19
N VAL A 665 -23.58 -0.37 -7.87
CA VAL A 665 -25.02 -0.22 -7.60
C VAL A 665 -25.47 -0.80 -6.27
N LEU A 666 -24.78 -1.81 -5.72
CA LEU A 666 -25.17 -2.52 -4.51
C LEU A 666 -24.03 -2.49 -3.48
N ASP A 667 -24.39 -2.43 -2.22
CA ASP A 667 -23.43 -2.52 -1.10
C ASP A 667 -22.95 -3.98 -0.94
N THR A 668 -21.83 -4.32 -1.56
CA THR A 668 -21.31 -5.69 -1.56
C THR A 668 -21.01 -6.24 -0.16
N PRO A 669 -20.52 -5.50 0.85
CA PRO A 669 -20.49 -5.97 2.23
C PRO A 669 -21.84 -6.50 2.73
N LYS A 670 -22.92 -5.77 2.51
CA LYS A 670 -24.26 -6.18 2.95
C LYS A 670 -24.76 -7.45 2.23
N TRP A 671 -24.28 -7.69 1.01
CA TRP A 671 -24.61 -8.89 0.26
C TRP A 671 -23.82 -10.13 0.69
N PHE A 672 -22.64 -9.98 1.24
CA PHE A 672 -21.77 -11.10 1.62
C PHE A 672 -21.71 -11.33 3.14
N GLU A 673 -22.13 -10.37 3.95
CA GLU A 673 -22.12 -10.43 5.41
C GLU A 673 -23.54 -10.56 6.02
N ASN A 674 -24.60 -10.78 5.16
CA ASN A 674 -25.98 -10.91 5.62
C ASN A 674 -26.29 -12.26 6.27
N GLU A 675 -27.36 -12.28 7.06
CA GLU A 675 -27.86 -13.50 7.73
C GLU A 675 -28.84 -14.30 6.87
N LEU A 676 -29.20 -13.83 5.68
CA LEU A 676 -30.17 -14.52 4.82
C LEU A 676 -29.67 -15.90 4.36
N GLY A 677 -28.35 -16.06 4.20
CA GLY A 677 -27.71 -17.34 3.88
C GLY A 677 -27.93 -17.80 2.43
N VAL A 678 -28.32 -16.91 1.50
CA VAL A 678 -28.42 -17.20 0.07
C VAL A 678 -27.04 -17.04 -0.56
N GLY A 679 -26.50 -18.12 -1.11
CA GLY A 679 -25.26 -18.06 -1.89
C GLY A 679 -25.48 -17.23 -3.18
N VAL A 680 -24.51 -16.38 -3.54
CA VAL A 680 -24.58 -15.48 -4.68
C VAL A 680 -23.46 -15.78 -5.66
N ARG A 681 -23.77 -15.71 -6.97
CA ARG A 681 -22.80 -15.82 -8.08
C ARG A 681 -22.89 -14.57 -8.94
N GLU A 682 -21.76 -14.20 -9.53
CA GLU A 682 -21.65 -13.05 -10.43
C GLU A 682 -22.50 -13.22 -11.72
N PRO A 683 -22.87 -12.13 -12.40
CA PRO A 683 -23.63 -12.20 -13.65
C PRO A 683 -22.90 -13.00 -14.75
N SER A 684 -21.58 -12.96 -14.76
CA SER A 684 -20.71 -13.66 -15.71
C SER A 684 -20.37 -15.11 -15.29
N PHE A 685 -20.96 -15.64 -14.23
CA PHE A 685 -20.62 -16.92 -13.62
C PHE A 685 -20.53 -18.07 -14.66
N LEU A 686 -21.55 -18.26 -15.48
CA LEU A 686 -21.57 -19.36 -16.47
C LEU A 686 -20.51 -19.18 -17.55
N LYS A 687 -20.29 -17.95 -18.01
CA LYS A 687 -19.24 -17.62 -18.99
C LYS A 687 -17.85 -17.90 -18.41
N ASN A 688 -17.58 -17.43 -17.18
CA ASN A 688 -16.31 -17.61 -16.50
C ASN A 688 -16.04 -19.09 -16.18
N LEU A 689 -17.09 -19.81 -15.76
CA LEU A 689 -17.03 -21.24 -15.50
C LEU A 689 -16.68 -22.03 -16.78
N ALA A 690 -17.31 -21.69 -17.92
CA ALA A 690 -17.01 -22.33 -19.20
C ALA A 690 -15.55 -22.11 -19.64
N ALA A 691 -15.00 -20.93 -19.38
CA ALA A 691 -13.62 -20.60 -19.73
C ALA A 691 -12.58 -21.24 -18.80
N ALA A 692 -12.84 -21.25 -17.48
CA ALA A 692 -11.87 -21.68 -16.48
C ALA A 692 -11.99 -23.18 -16.11
N ARG A 693 -13.20 -23.72 -16.10
CA ARG A 693 -13.53 -25.07 -15.64
C ARG A 693 -14.57 -25.74 -16.55
N PRO A 694 -14.24 -26.09 -17.81
CA PRO A 694 -15.20 -26.56 -18.79
C PRO A 694 -15.97 -27.84 -18.39
N ALA A 695 -15.34 -28.73 -17.63
CA ALA A 695 -16.00 -29.93 -17.12
C ALA A 695 -17.12 -29.61 -16.11
N PHE A 696 -16.88 -28.65 -15.19
CA PHE A 696 -17.92 -28.14 -14.28
C PHE A 696 -19.01 -27.41 -15.05
N ALA A 697 -18.63 -26.58 -16.03
CA ALA A 697 -19.60 -25.87 -16.87
C ALA A 697 -20.54 -26.83 -17.57
N ALA A 698 -20.02 -27.89 -18.22
CA ALA A 698 -20.82 -28.91 -18.87
C ALA A 698 -21.81 -29.57 -17.90
N ASN A 699 -21.38 -29.89 -16.69
CA ASN A 699 -22.26 -30.47 -15.66
C ASN A 699 -23.33 -29.45 -15.20
N VAL A 700 -22.97 -28.20 -14.89
CA VAL A 700 -23.90 -27.16 -14.46
C VAL A 700 -24.93 -26.84 -15.54
N THR A 701 -24.51 -26.74 -16.78
CA THR A 701 -25.39 -26.41 -17.92
C THR A 701 -26.12 -27.61 -18.53
N SER A 702 -25.85 -28.84 -18.08
CA SER A 702 -26.49 -30.05 -18.57
C SER A 702 -27.99 -30.07 -18.35
N SER A 703 -28.49 -29.35 -17.34
CA SER A 703 -29.90 -29.33 -16.95
C SER A 703 -30.35 -27.91 -16.57
N ILE A 704 -30.85 -27.17 -17.56
CA ILE A 704 -31.46 -25.85 -17.41
C ILE A 704 -32.97 -25.96 -17.64
N ALA A 705 -33.74 -25.67 -16.60
CA ALA A 705 -35.19 -25.55 -16.69
C ALA A 705 -35.59 -24.07 -16.85
N LYS A 706 -36.17 -23.71 -17.99
CA LYS A 706 -36.73 -22.39 -18.23
C LYS A 706 -38.20 -22.37 -17.77
N VAL A 707 -38.50 -21.56 -16.78
CA VAL A 707 -39.79 -21.56 -16.12
C VAL A 707 -40.37 -20.14 -16.11
N SER A 708 -41.67 -20.05 -16.42
CA SER A 708 -42.47 -18.87 -16.22
C SER A 708 -43.39 -19.11 -15.03
N LEU A 709 -43.13 -18.44 -13.93
CA LEU A 709 -44.08 -18.41 -12.82
C LEU A 709 -45.21 -17.46 -13.24
N ARG A 710 -46.46 -17.87 -13.03
CA ARG A 710 -47.58 -16.97 -13.22
C ARG A 710 -47.44 -15.83 -12.25
N MET A 711 -47.84 -14.62 -12.67
CA MET A 711 -47.80 -13.40 -11.79
C MET A 711 -48.83 -13.47 -10.63
N THR A 712 -49.02 -14.67 -10.06
CA THR A 712 -49.78 -14.90 -8.84
C THR A 712 -48.77 -14.97 -7.71
N PRO A 713 -48.84 -14.08 -6.71
CA PRO A 713 -47.91 -14.10 -5.61
C PRO A 713 -47.98 -15.43 -4.83
N LEU A 714 -46.87 -16.13 -4.73
CA LEU A 714 -46.71 -17.37 -4.00
C LEU A 714 -45.85 -17.15 -2.75
N ASN A 715 -46.23 -17.76 -1.66
CA ASN A 715 -45.36 -17.91 -0.51
C ASN A 715 -44.27 -18.96 -0.79
N ASP A 716 -43.37 -19.21 0.16
CA ASP A 716 -42.29 -20.20 0.04
C ASP A 716 -42.84 -21.63 -0.25
N GLU A 717 -43.89 -22.12 0.44
CA GLU A 717 -44.50 -23.42 0.16
C GLU A 717 -45.07 -23.48 -1.29
N GLY A 718 -45.74 -22.41 -1.71
CA GLY A 718 -46.30 -22.32 -3.05
C GLY A 718 -45.22 -22.31 -4.12
N VAL A 719 -44.10 -21.63 -3.90
CA VAL A 719 -42.93 -21.62 -4.80
C VAL A 719 -42.30 -23.01 -4.87
N ILE A 720 -42.07 -23.68 -3.71
CA ILE A 720 -41.53 -25.04 -3.68
C ILE A 720 -42.44 -25.99 -4.47
N ALA A 721 -43.75 -25.92 -4.25
CA ALA A 721 -44.69 -26.76 -4.97
C ALA A 721 -44.70 -26.50 -6.48
N ALA A 722 -44.69 -25.21 -6.89
CA ALA A 722 -44.72 -24.84 -8.31
C ALA A 722 -43.44 -25.27 -9.06
N LEU A 723 -42.28 -25.25 -8.37
CA LEU A 723 -41.00 -25.60 -8.96
C LEU A 723 -40.55 -27.04 -8.69
N LYS A 724 -41.33 -27.82 -7.97
CA LYS A 724 -41.07 -29.24 -7.70
C LYS A 724 -40.77 -30.08 -8.95
N PRO A 725 -41.46 -29.91 -10.11
CA PRO A 725 -41.12 -30.65 -11.32
C PRO A 725 -39.70 -30.39 -11.85
N HIS A 726 -39.07 -29.29 -11.38
CA HIS A 726 -37.74 -28.85 -11.79
C HIS A 726 -36.68 -28.93 -10.68
N GLU A 727 -36.97 -29.66 -9.57
CA GLU A 727 -36.07 -29.72 -8.41
C GLU A 727 -34.70 -30.28 -8.74
N ASP A 728 -34.60 -31.19 -9.74
CA ASP A 728 -33.33 -31.79 -10.16
C ASP A 728 -32.56 -30.96 -11.20
N ALA A 729 -33.18 -29.93 -11.76
CA ALA A 729 -32.47 -29.04 -12.68
C ALA A 729 -31.30 -28.34 -11.97
N ARG A 730 -30.15 -28.35 -12.62
CA ARG A 730 -28.98 -27.64 -12.11
C ARG A 730 -29.21 -26.12 -12.05
N ILE A 731 -29.87 -25.59 -13.07
CA ILE A 731 -30.28 -24.18 -13.16
C ILE A 731 -31.79 -24.13 -13.36
N ILE A 732 -32.48 -23.36 -12.54
CA ILE A 732 -33.85 -22.90 -12.83
C ILE A 732 -33.73 -21.44 -13.29
N GLU A 733 -34.09 -21.18 -14.55
CA GLU A 733 -34.09 -19.84 -15.14
C GLU A 733 -35.53 -19.33 -15.18
N LEU A 734 -35.81 -18.27 -14.44
CA LEU A 734 -37.14 -17.63 -14.44
C LEU A 734 -37.23 -16.58 -15.54
N SER A 735 -38.35 -16.54 -16.25
CA SER A 735 -38.61 -15.53 -17.26
C SER A 735 -38.89 -14.15 -16.70
N ASP A 736 -39.44 -14.05 -15.51
CA ASP A 736 -39.70 -12.83 -14.72
C ASP A 736 -39.90 -13.26 -13.26
N ALA A 737 -39.46 -12.42 -12.30
CA ALA A 737 -39.62 -12.68 -10.87
C ALA A 737 -40.55 -11.66 -10.19
N ARG A 738 -40.90 -10.56 -10.84
CA ARG A 738 -41.72 -9.50 -10.26
C ARG A 738 -43.09 -10.04 -9.89
N GLY A 739 -43.52 -9.77 -8.66
CA GLY A 739 -44.86 -10.15 -8.19
C GLY A 739 -45.09 -11.67 -8.04
N THR A 740 -44.03 -12.50 -8.14
CA THR A 740 -44.12 -13.96 -8.05
C THR A 740 -43.94 -14.48 -6.63
N PHE A 741 -43.32 -13.69 -5.73
CA PHE A 741 -43.07 -14.08 -4.34
C PHE A 741 -43.69 -13.07 -3.39
N CYS A 742 -44.41 -13.53 -2.36
CA CYS A 742 -45.12 -12.71 -1.40
C CYS A 742 -44.59 -12.84 0.04
N GLY A 743 -43.57 -13.67 0.31
CA GLY A 743 -42.97 -13.85 1.62
C GLY A 743 -42.93 -15.30 2.09
N PHE A 744 -42.43 -15.49 3.28
CA PHE A 744 -42.38 -16.79 3.96
C PHE A 744 -43.56 -16.96 4.89
N LYS A 745 -44.04 -18.21 4.97
CA LYS A 745 -45.12 -18.59 5.86
C LYS A 745 -44.69 -18.53 7.32
N ASP A 746 -43.45 -18.95 7.59
CA ASP A 746 -42.86 -18.80 8.93
C ASP A 746 -42.53 -17.32 9.22
N ALA A 747 -43.13 -16.80 10.31
CA ALA A 747 -43.05 -15.41 10.68
C ALA A 747 -41.57 -14.96 10.99
N ALA A 748 -40.78 -15.87 11.62
CA ALA A 748 -39.39 -15.55 11.94
C ALA A 748 -38.53 -15.44 10.67
N THR A 749 -38.65 -16.41 9.74
CA THR A 749 -37.98 -16.41 8.43
C THR A 749 -38.41 -15.20 7.59
N ASN A 750 -39.72 -14.87 7.62
CA ASN A 750 -40.20 -13.69 6.89
C ASN A 750 -39.64 -12.40 7.48
N GLY A 751 -39.60 -12.28 8.81
CA GLY A 751 -39.00 -11.12 9.48
C GLY A 751 -37.50 -10.96 9.16
N LEU A 752 -36.74 -12.07 9.13
CA LEU A 752 -35.35 -12.10 8.69
C LEU A 752 -35.24 -11.62 7.24
N PHE A 753 -36.03 -12.19 6.32
CA PHE A 753 -36.01 -11.85 4.91
C PHE A 753 -36.29 -10.36 4.67
N GLU A 754 -37.31 -9.79 5.32
CA GLU A 754 -37.67 -8.38 5.23
C GLU A 754 -36.52 -7.47 5.72
N ARG A 755 -35.91 -7.81 6.86
CA ARG A 755 -34.81 -7.05 7.44
C ARG A 755 -33.60 -7.07 6.53
N GLU A 756 -33.15 -8.26 6.13
CA GLU A 756 -31.92 -8.42 5.34
C GLU A 756 -32.09 -7.83 3.93
N THR A 757 -33.19 -8.10 3.24
CA THR A 757 -33.39 -7.58 1.87
C THR A 757 -33.56 -6.07 1.84
N LYS A 758 -34.10 -5.45 2.90
CA LYS A 758 -34.15 -3.99 3.01
C LYS A 758 -32.75 -3.37 2.98
N VAL A 759 -31.77 -4.02 3.61
CA VAL A 759 -30.38 -3.53 3.68
C VAL A 759 -29.62 -3.91 2.41
N MET A 760 -29.73 -5.16 1.96
CA MET A 760 -29.03 -5.66 0.75
C MET A 760 -29.42 -4.92 -0.51
N LEU A 761 -30.69 -4.56 -0.66
CA LEU A 761 -31.25 -3.95 -1.87
C LEU A 761 -31.29 -2.42 -1.80
N HIS A 762 -30.75 -1.85 -0.72
CA HIS A 762 -30.56 -0.41 -0.67
C HIS A 762 -29.50 -0.01 -1.70
N TYR A 763 -29.82 0.95 -2.53
CA TYR A 763 -28.85 1.49 -3.50
C TYR A 763 -27.69 2.11 -2.74
N HIS A 764 -26.48 1.63 -3.03
CA HIS A 764 -25.34 1.85 -2.18
C HIS A 764 -25.00 3.32 -2.00
N ARG A 765 -25.22 4.14 -3.00
CA ARG A 765 -24.86 5.55 -2.93
C ARG A 765 -25.87 6.41 -3.65
N THR A 766 -26.76 6.97 -2.91
CA THR A 766 -27.62 8.05 -3.36
C THR A 766 -27.31 9.28 -2.54
N PRO A 767 -27.52 10.41 -3.04
CA PRO A 767 -28.26 10.83 -4.23
C PRO A 767 -27.36 11.41 -5.31
N PHE A 768 -27.78 11.33 -6.55
CA PHE A 768 -27.23 12.21 -7.58
C PHE A 768 -27.76 13.62 -7.36
N CYS A 769 -26.88 14.58 -7.06
CA CYS A 769 -27.23 15.97 -6.92
C CYS A 769 -26.93 16.74 -8.21
N MET A 770 -27.80 17.65 -8.59
CA MET A 770 -27.59 18.47 -9.77
C MET A 770 -27.52 19.94 -9.36
N MET A 771 -26.55 20.68 -9.89
CA MET A 771 -26.44 22.12 -9.66
C MET A 771 -27.47 22.88 -10.54
N GLU A 772 -28.10 23.91 -9.99
CA GLU A 772 -28.99 24.79 -10.72
C GLU A 772 -28.21 25.52 -11.83
N GLY A 773 -28.70 25.46 -13.07
CA GLY A 773 -28.04 26.09 -14.22
C GLY A 773 -26.97 25.26 -14.90
N SER A 774 -26.61 24.11 -14.38
CA SER A 774 -25.71 23.13 -15.02
C SER A 774 -26.55 22.00 -15.63
N ASN A 775 -26.61 21.93 -16.94
CA ASN A 775 -27.29 20.82 -17.62
C ASN A 775 -26.51 19.51 -17.53
N ASN A 776 -25.27 19.51 -16.96
CA ASN A 776 -24.31 18.46 -17.18
C ASN A 776 -23.62 17.89 -15.93
N ALA A 777 -23.96 18.33 -14.71
CA ALA A 777 -23.23 17.88 -13.53
C ALA A 777 -24.11 17.24 -12.46
N PRO A 778 -24.30 15.92 -12.45
CA PRO A 778 -24.68 15.23 -11.23
C PRO A 778 -23.51 15.29 -10.26
N LEU A 779 -23.70 15.89 -9.11
CA LEU A 779 -22.71 15.95 -8.05
C LEU A 779 -23.02 14.90 -6.99
N PHE A 780 -22.01 14.54 -6.23
CA PHE A 780 -22.04 13.56 -5.16
C PHE A 780 -22.98 13.88 -4.01
N SER A 781 -23.30 12.88 -3.19
CA SER A 781 -24.20 12.91 -2.04
C SER A 781 -23.98 14.06 -1.05
N GLN A 782 -22.78 14.57 -0.94
CA GLN A 782 -22.47 15.75 -0.11
C GLN A 782 -23.06 17.06 -0.64
N CYS A 783 -23.52 17.08 -1.87
CA CYS A 783 -24.09 18.27 -2.51
C CYS A 783 -25.57 18.49 -2.19
N CYS A 784 -26.24 17.53 -1.58
CA CYS A 784 -27.67 17.62 -1.27
C CYS A 784 -27.97 18.46 -0.02
N SER A 785 -26.96 18.76 0.75
CA SER A 785 -27.05 19.73 1.83
C SER A 785 -26.32 20.99 1.40
N PRO A 786 -26.95 22.16 1.50
CA PRO A 786 -26.28 23.40 1.17
C PRO A 786 -25.03 23.56 2.04
N ARG A 787 -23.88 23.69 1.42
CA ARG A 787 -22.59 23.87 2.15
C ARG A 787 -22.52 25.22 2.83
N LYS A 788 -23.29 26.19 2.32
CA LYS A 788 -23.46 27.55 2.89
C LYS A 788 -24.90 28.00 2.75
N PRO A 789 -25.40 28.80 3.70
CA PRO A 789 -26.72 29.45 3.54
C PRO A 789 -26.72 30.25 2.23
N GLY A 790 -27.65 29.93 1.33
CA GLY A 790 -27.78 30.59 0.04
C GLY A 790 -27.33 29.83 -1.18
N ASP A 791 -26.64 28.67 -0.99
CA ASP A 791 -26.31 27.77 -2.10
C ASP A 791 -27.60 27.21 -2.72
N LYS A 792 -27.77 27.42 -4.02
CA LYS A 792 -28.94 26.93 -4.76
C LYS A 792 -28.63 25.55 -5.33
N PHE A 793 -29.02 24.51 -4.59
CA PHE A 793 -28.96 23.13 -5.08
C PHE A 793 -30.38 22.65 -5.38
N PHE A 794 -30.52 21.89 -6.47
CA PHE A 794 -31.78 21.18 -6.72
C PHE A 794 -31.98 20.10 -5.65
N PRO A 795 -33.24 19.77 -5.30
CA PRO A 795 -33.50 18.64 -4.43
C PRO A 795 -32.82 17.41 -5.03
N CYS A 796 -32.10 16.68 -4.18
CA CYS A 796 -31.55 15.43 -4.55
C CYS A 796 -32.59 14.56 -5.23
N VAL A 797 -32.29 13.98 -6.37
CA VAL A 797 -33.05 12.85 -6.85
C VAL A 797 -32.72 11.72 -5.90
N ASN A 798 -33.49 11.57 -4.82
CA ASN A 798 -33.34 10.47 -3.89
C ASN A 798 -33.39 9.17 -4.70
N GLY A 799 -32.29 8.44 -4.67
CA GLY A 799 -32.11 7.31 -5.53
C GLY A 799 -33.12 6.23 -5.30
N PHE A 800 -33.44 5.93 -4.05
CA PHE A 800 -34.39 4.86 -3.79
C PHE A 800 -35.21 5.09 -2.55
N ASP A 801 -36.50 5.05 -2.77
CA ASP A 801 -37.43 4.45 -1.82
C ASP A 801 -37.00 2.99 -1.56
N PRO A 802 -37.27 2.45 -0.39
CA PRO A 802 -37.07 1.02 -0.14
C PRO A 802 -37.71 0.21 -1.28
N PRO A 803 -37.20 -1.02 -1.56
CA PRO A 803 -37.79 -1.85 -2.60
C PRO A 803 -39.31 -1.93 -2.40
N ASP A 804 -40.06 -1.93 -3.50
CA ASP A 804 -41.51 -2.03 -3.44
C ASP A 804 -41.93 -3.16 -2.51
N ALA A 805 -42.95 -2.92 -1.68
CA ALA A 805 -43.46 -3.95 -0.80
C ALA A 805 -43.79 -5.21 -1.59
N LEU A 806 -43.51 -6.38 -1.01
CA LEU A 806 -43.97 -7.61 -1.64
C LEU A 806 -45.49 -7.59 -1.76
N PRO A 807 -46.04 -8.18 -2.81
CA PRO A 807 -47.49 -8.29 -2.94
C PRO A 807 -48.07 -9.14 -1.81
N ALA A 808 -49.32 -8.89 -1.42
CA ALA A 808 -50.00 -9.73 -0.46
C ALA A 808 -50.11 -11.17 -1.00
N CYS A 809 -49.82 -12.14 -0.17
CA CYS A 809 -50.09 -13.56 -0.50
C CYS A 809 -51.59 -13.77 -0.67
N LYS A 810 -51.99 -14.37 -1.76
CA LYS A 810 -53.39 -14.73 -2.06
C LYS A 810 -53.70 -16.13 -1.57
#